data_af39cedc24588bdb503bf89494d1be9e
#
_entry.id   af39cedc24588bdb503bf89494d1be9e
#
_cell.length_a   1.000
_cell.length_b   1.000
_cell.length_c   1.000
_cell.angle_alpha   90.00
_cell.angle_beta   90.00
_cell.angle_gamma   90.00
#
_symmetry.space_group_name_H-M   'P 1'
#
loop_
_entity.id
_entity.type
_entity.pdbx_description
1 polymer ?
#
loop_
_entity_poly.entity_id
_entity_poly.type
_entity_poly.pdbx_seq_one_letter_code
_entity_poly.pdbx_strand_id
1 'polypeptide(L)'
;MSIYNKGRNRSWIEKCGLIVLTLLIISSFTVSSQDSRNSRRARINADTVEAADSASFLEPSDSLVTAMDSIAKVDSLRQADSLALLHKSSLDVPAFTAAKDSIVEDFSNGNQIIYYYGDVSVNYGNMKLTADYMEYNLKTGILYARGTTDTTGNTIGKPVMEQGGKSYTMDEVRYNFNTRKARITNMVTQEQDGILHGKNIKMMPDHSINITHGKYTVCDCEEPHYYLHLTAAKVMTKPSQKTVFGPAYPVIADVPLPIGLPFGFIPKRPDRATGILFPTFGEEASRGFYLRDLGLYFVIGDYFDIAMTGDIYTLGSWAIDLNSRYKVNYKCNGSFSLTYSNDQVGEKGSTDFFQTRNFGIRWNHSQDAKARPGTSFTASVNFSSPSNSKYNSTSVQEALQNQISSSISYSKNWNGKVNLSINALHNQNSRDSSYSFTLPNVTLSVSRFYPFKQKNRVGKEKWYEKFSLGYNTSLQNRINFKASEFNKPGFWDKFQNGMAHNFQIGLPNFTLLKYINLTPSVSYGMNWFFRDTEKVYNPDTGRVEDVKGKMFGAFGATHNYSGSISMSTRLYGIFNFGKHKKVQAIRHVVSPSLSASFSPDKAKYFNGYRTLTYTDRSGEIKTQEYNIYAGQLNSVPGKGSSATLNFSLGNNFEAKVRDLRDTTGTGSKKIKLIDNLNFSTGYNFLADSLNMNNIGVTLSTSVFGKVGLSANANFDPYGILVDKNNPSGKRINTFAISMGQGLARLTNASISLSYSLSGEGKINGNDGSKQAGGNPADHYTRIYYHPVTGEYIPGGWLYYTNPNVPWSVNFNYSFSYRRGYQFSNGKVIDKNTFTQTLGLSGNVKLTPRLSMQMSTNFDLMAMKMSATQLSATYDLHCFNISVSWIPNGQWESWNFRIAANAAALADLLQFKKSSSYWDNNY
;
A
#
# COMPACT_ATOMS: atom_id res chain seq x y z
N MET A 1 34.82 -40.84 28.23
CA MET A 1 34.86 -39.72 29.19
C MET A 1 34.96 -38.44 28.39
N SER A 2 34.03 -37.54 28.34
CA SER A 2 33.01 -37.09 29.19
C SER A 2 31.87 -36.45 28.42
N ILE A 3 30.69 -36.78 28.74
CA ILE A 3 29.36 -36.23 28.57
C ILE A 3 29.29 -34.79 29.14
N TYR A 4 28.39 -33.97 28.63
CA TYR A 4 27.89 -32.67 29.04
C TYR A 4 28.32 -31.47 28.17
N ASN A 5 27.47 -31.11 27.21
CA ASN A 5 26.74 -29.82 27.20
C ASN A 5 25.74 -29.75 26.05
N LYS A 6 24.58 -30.36 26.24
CA LYS A 6 23.38 -30.05 25.41
C LYS A 6 22.40 -29.31 26.33
N GLY A 7 22.31 -28.02 26.19
CA GLY A 7 21.28 -27.25 26.86
C GLY A 7 21.62 -25.81 27.11
N ARG A 8 21.46 -24.96 26.05
CA ARG A 8 21.26 -23.50 26.22
C ARG A 8 21.09 -22.75 24.86
N ASN A 9 20.21 -23.24 24.00
CA ASN A 9 19.82 -22.47 22.81
C ASN A 9 18.30 -22.29 22.66
N ARG A 10 17.53 -22.48 23.74
CA ARG A 10 16.06 -22.31 23.73
C ARG A 10 15.56 -20.94 24.16
N SER A 11 16.42 -20.04 24.64
CA SER A 11 15.94 -18.85 25.35
C SER A 11 15.70 -17.60 24.51
N TRP A 12 16.07 -17.58 23.23
CA TRP A 12 16.02 -16.32 22.48
C TRP A 12 14.71 -16.14 21.73
N ILE A 13 14.21 -17.19 21.10
CA ILE A 13 12.88 -17.17 20.43
C ILE A 13 11.78 -16.93 21.46
N GLU A 14 11.91 -17.52 22.65
CA GLU A 14 10.96 -17.31 23.77
C GLU A 14 11.02 -15.88 24.32
N LYS A 15 12.21 -15.27 24.45
CA LYS A 15 12.34 -13.89 24.98
C LYS A 15 11.93 -12.82 24.00
N CYS A 16 12.24 -12.95 22.70
CA CYS A 16 11.73 -12.01 21.70
C CYS A 16 10.25 -12.19 21.43
N GLY A 17 9.74 -13.43 21.43
CA GLY A 17 8.32 -13.71 21.37
C GLY A 17 7.56 -13.15 22.57
N LEU A 18 8.15 -13.21 23.76
CA LEU A 18 7.54 -12.67 24.98
C LEU A 18 7.50 -11.13 24.98
N ILE A 19 8.50 -10.46 24.43
CA ILE A 19 8.52 -8.99 24.32
C ILE A 19 7.48 -8.50 23.30
N VAL A 20 7.34 -9.19 22.18
CA VAL A 20 6.29 -8.86 21.19
C VAL A 20 4.90 -9.22 21.73
N LEU A 21 4.79 -10.33 22.45
CA LEU A 21 3.53 -10.76 23.07
C LEU A 21 3.13 -9.85 24.25
N THR A 22 4.08 -9.40 25.07
CA THR A 22 3.82 -8.43 26.14
C THR A 22 3.46 -7.04 25.60
N LEU A 23 4.05 -6.60 24.51
CA LEU A 23 3.65 -5.35 23.82
C LEU A 23 2.25 -5.48 23.19
N LEU A 24 1.89 -6.62 22.63
CA LEU A 24 0.56 -6.94 22.13
C LEU A 24 -0.48 -7.04 23.26
N ILE A 25 -0.13 -7.64 24.38
CA ILE A 25 -1.01 -7.77 25.55
C ILE A 25 -1.22 -6.40 26.23
N ILE A 26 -0.20 -5.56 26.33
CA ILE A 26 -0.33 -4.22 26.90
C ILE A 26 -1.20 -3.31 26.01
N SER A 27 -1.15 -3.46 24.67
CA SER A 27 -2.05 -2.73 23.76
C SER A 27 -3.50 -3.23 23.82
N SER A 28 -3.72 -4.50 24.15
CA SER A 28 -5.05 -5.12 24.27
C SER A 28 -5.72 -4.78 25.60
N PHE A 29 -4.96 -4.68 26.71
CA PHE A 29 -5.52 -4.38 28.03
C PHE A 29 -5.93 -2.90 28.21
N THR A 30 -5.36 -1.96 27.46
CA THR A 30 -5.79 -0.55 27.52
C THR A 30 -7.10 -0.26 26.77
N VAL A 31 -7.58 -1.18 25.92
CA VAL A 31 -8.85 -1.05 25.19
C VAL A 31 -10.04 -1.66 25.96
N SER A 32 -9.79 -2.62 26.87
CA SER A 32 -10.85 -3.38 27.54
C SER A 32 -11.43 -2.74 28.79
N SER A 33 -10.78 -1.76 29.41
CA SER A 33 -11.21 -1.25 30.71
C SER A 33 -12.11 0.00 30.70
N GLN A 34 -12.40 0.58 29.52
CA GLN A 34 -13.27 1.77 29.44
C GLN A 34 -14.67 1.50 28.86
N ASP A 35 -14.91 0.39 28.18
CA ASP A 35 -16.24 0.11 27.61
C ASP A 35 -17.22 -0.56 28.59
N SER A 36 -16.75 -1.11 29.72
CA SER A 36 -17.66 -1.75 30.70
C SER A 36 -18.40 -0.75 31.62
N ARG A 37 -18.02 0.53 31.62
CA ARG A 37 -18.71 1.55 32.42
C ARG A 37 -19.82 2.32 31.70
N ASN A 38 -19.80 2.35 30.37
CA ASN A 38 -20.82 3.05 29.59
C ASN A 38 -22.01 2.17 29.17
N SER A 39 -21.83 0.83 29.13
CA SER A 39 -22.94 -0.08 28.82
C SER A 39 -23.90 -0.32 30.00
N ARG A 40 -23.45 -0.08 31.24
CA ARG A 40 -24.32 -0.15 32.44
C ARG A 40 -25.16 1.11 32.68
N ARG A 41 -24.79 2.27 32.09
CA ARG A 41 -25.61 3.48 32.19
C ARG A 41 -26.73 3.58 31.15
N ALA A 42 -26.61 2.84 30.04
CA ALA A 42 -27.66 2.83 29.00
C ALA A 42 -28.77 1.81 29.26
N ARG A 43 -28.59 0.86 30.20
CA ARG A 43 -29.63 -0.13 30.57
C ARG A 43 -30.52 0.27 31.75
N ILE A 44 -30.21 1.33 32.46
CA ILE A 44 -31.01 1.79 33.62
C ILE A 44 -32.09 2.80 33.21
N ASN A 45 -32.05 3.34 31.98
CA ASN A 45 -33.05 4.31 31.51
C ASN A 45 -34.11 3.75 30.57
N ALA A 46 -34.21 2.40 30.42
CA ALA A 46 -35.22 1.78 29.56
C ALA A 46 -36.35 1.05 30.33
N ASP A 47 -36.28 0.96 31.68
CA ASP A 47 -37.24 0.17 32.49
C ASP A 47 -38.19 1.00 33.36
N THR A 48 -38.42 2.28 33.05
CA THR A 48 -39.37 3.09 33.83
C THR A 48 -40.34 3.90 32.96
N VAL A 49 -41.00 3.26 32.00
CA VAL A 49 -42.26 3.76 31.43
C VAL A 49 -43.12 2.59 31.00
N GLU A 50 -43.79 1.92 31.96
CA GLU A 50 -45.01 1.17 31.73
C GLU A 50 -45.58 0.75 33.11
N ALA A 51 -46.31 1.64 33.69
CA ALA A 51 -47.29 1.27 34.73
C ALA A 51 -48.21 2.51 35.00
N ALA A 52 -49.23 2.62 34.21
CA ALA A 52 -50.52 3.23 34.68
C ALA A 52 -51.52 3.15 33.53
N ASP A 53 -52.36 2.16 33.54
CA ASP A 53 -53.81 2.34 33.43
C ASP A 53 -54.52 1.04 33.71
N SER A 54 -54.99 0.90 34.90
CA SER A 54 -55.98 -0.05 35.34
C SER A 54 -57.32 0.70 35.43
N ALA A 55 -58.19 0.52 34.47
CA ALA A 55 -59.58 0.90 34.60
C ALA A 55 -60.43 -0.38 34.57
N SER A 56 -61.01 -0.62 35.72
CA SER A 56 -62.00 -1.66 36.00
C SER A 56 -63.24 -1.55 35.11
N PHE A 57 -63.63 -2.66 34.47
CA PHE A 57 -65.00 -2.79 34.00
C PHE A 57 -65.66 -4.03 34.59
N LEU A 58 -66.85 -3.77 35.08
CA LEU A 58 -67.78 -4.68 35.77
C LEU A 58 -68.24 -5.85 34.85
N GLU A 59 -68.31 -7.05 35.43
CA GLU A 59 -68.89 -8.23 34.78
C GLU A 59 -70.44 -8.10 34.61
N PRO A 60 -70.96 -8.47 33.43
CA PRO A 60 -72.42 -8.68 33.33
C PRO A 60 -72.78 -10.16 33.58
N SER A 61 -73.90 -10.38 34.24
CA SER A 61 -74.44 -11.62 34.73
C SER A 61 -74.61 -12.73 33.69
N ASP A 62 -74.40 -13.99 34.08
CA ASP A 62 -74.34 -15.23 33.36
C ASP A 62 -75.57 -15.70 32.59
N SER A 63 -76.69 -14.95 32.57
CA SER A 63 -77.93 -15.39 31.91
C SER A 63 -78.09 -14.91 30.44
N LEU A 64 -77.38 -13.89 30.02
CA LEU A 64 -77.38 -13.35 28.65
C LEU A 64 -76.36 -13.97 27.67
N VAL A 65 -75.29 -14.49 28.25
CA VAL A 65 -74.13 -15.09 27.45
C VAL A 65 -74.55 -16.41 26.82
N THR A 66 -75.39 -17.25 27.49
CA THR A 66 -75.86 -18.52 26.96
C THR A 66 -76.84 -18.40 25.79
N ALA A 67 -77.60 -17.34 25.73
CA ALA A 67 -78.51 -17.10 24.61
C ALA A 67 -77.83 -16.54 23.34
N MET A 68 -76.79 -15.71 23.57
CA MET A 68 -75.98 -15.16 22.45
C MET A 68 -75.00 -16.18 21.89
N ASP A 69 -74.45 -17.11 22.69
CA ASP A 69 -73.58 -18.21 22.23
C ASP A 69 -74.37 -19.24 21.39
N SER A 70 -75.63 -19.48 21.64
CA SER A 70 -76.47 -20.38 20.81
C SER A 70 -76.84 -19.76 19.47
N ILE A 71 -77.04 -18.47 19.42
CA ILE A 71 -77.32 -17.74 18.14
C ILE A 71 -76.04 -17.61 17.32
N ALA A 72 -74.92 -17.27 17.93
CA ALA A 72 -73.61 -17.18 17.26
C ALA A 72 -73.12 -18.56 16.76
N LYS A 73 -73.44 -19.66 17.45
CA LYS A 73 -73.14 -21.01 17.01
C LYS A 73 -74.02 -21.49 15.80
N VAL A 74 -75.25 -21.05 15.77
CA VAL A 74 -76.15 -21.35 14.63
C VAL A 74 -75.77 -20.51 13.39
N ASP A 75 -75.38 -19.25 13.55
CA ASP A 75 -74.83 -18.40 12.46
C ASP A 75 -73.46 -18.83 12.00
N SER A 76 -72.61 -19.29 12.87
CA SER A 76 -71.28 -19.84 12.47
C SER A 76 -71.44 -21.20 11.77
N LEU A 77 -72.40 -22.05 12.13
CA LEU A 77 -72.66 -23.24 11.44
C LEU A 77 -73.34 -23.00 10.06
N ARG A 78 -74.26 -22.01 9.92
CA ARG A 78 -74.79 -21.56 8.65
C ARG A 78 -73.72 -20.89 7.74
N GLN A 79 -72.83 -20.13 8.28
CA GLN A 79 -71.64 -19.58 7.54
C GLN A 79 -70.65 -20.70 7.17
N ALA A 80 -70.50 -21.71 8.02
CA ALA A 80 -69.62 -22.83 7.73
C ALA A 80 -70.26 -23.74 6.63
N ASP A 81 -71.52 -23.94 6.64
CA ASP A 81 -72.25 -24.70 5.57
C ASP A 81 -72.33 -23.92 4.27
N SER A 82 -72.50 -22.61 4.29
CA SER A 82 -72.49 -21.76 3.08
C SER A 82 -71.04 -21.62 2.51
N LEU A 83 -70.00 -21.64 3.37
CA LEU A 83 -68.59 -21.69 2.94
C LEU A 83 -68.17 -23.09 2.46
N ALA A 84 -68.79 -24.16 2.93
CA ALA A 84 -68.59 -25.55 2.43
C ALA A 84 -69.17 -25.82 1.04
N LEU A 85 -70.17 -25.01 0.61
CA LEU A 85 -70.68 -25.04 -0.73
C LEU A 85 -69.96 -24.16 -1.74
N LEU A 86 -69.15 -23.27 -1.32
CA LEU A 86 -68.19 -22.59 -2.18
C LEU A 86 -67.07 -23.58 -2.49
N HIS A 87 -66.92 -23.97 -3.73
CA HIS A 87 -65.81 -24.76 -4.23
C HIS A 87 -64.50 -24.16 -3.65
N LYS A 88 -63.82 -24.95 -2.86
CA LYS A 88 -62.55 -24.57 -2.26
C LYS A 88 -61.61 -24.08 -3.37
N SER A 89 -61.39 -22.77 -3.46
CA SER A 89 -60.47 -22.22 -4.44
C SER A 89 -59.11 -22.91 -4.26
N SER A 90 -58.49 -23.28 -5.35
CA SER A 90 -57.10 -23.80 -5.32
C SER A 90 -56.08 -22.77 -4.86
N LEU A 91 -56.51 -21.52 -4.61
CA LEU A 91 -55.69 -20.40 -4.19
C LEU A 91 -55.99 -20.05 -2.74
N ASP A 92 -54.94 -20.09 -1.88
CA ASP A 92 -55.06 -19.69 -0.46
C ASP A 92 -55.17 -18.16 -0.28
N VAL A 93 -54.70 -17.38 -1.24
CA VAL A 93 -54.75 -15.92 -1.31
C VAL A 93 -55.19 -15.47 -2.71
N PRO A 94 -55.73 -14.27 -2.88
CA PRO A 94 -56.07 -13.77 -4.21
C PRO A 94 -54.82 -13.67 -5.11
N ALA A 95 -54.99 -14.13 -6.36
CA ALA A 95 -53.99 -13.89 -7.40
C ALA A 95 -54.42 -12.69 -8.25
N PHE A 96 -53.55 -11.70 -8.40
CA PHE A 96 -53.81 -10.56 -9.26
C PHE A 96 -53.10 -10.80 -10.59
N THR A 97 -53.87 -10.82 -11.68
CA THR A 97 -53.37 -11.05 -13.03
C THR A 97 -53.57 -9.81 -13.88
N ALA A 98 -52.60 -9.54 -14.74
CA ALA A 98 -52.70 -8.49 -15.76
C ALA A 98 -52.05 -8.99 -17.04
N ALA A 99 -52.63 -8.71 -18.18
CA ALA A 99 -52.13 -8.98 -19.52
C ALA A 99 -52.27 -7.71 -20.36
N LYS A 100 -51.30 -7.44 -21.22
CA LYS A 100 -51.25 -6.21 -22.02
C LYS A 100 -52.12 -6.33 -23.25
N ASP A 101 -52.14 -7.51 -23.92
CA ASP A 101 -52.82 -7.68 -25.21
C ASP A 101 -54.25 -8.21 -25.02
N SER A 102 -54.45 -9.43 -24.49
CA SER A 102 -55.78 -10.01 -24.32
C SER A 102 -55.82 -11.07 -23.22
N ILE A 103 -56.99 -11.26 -22.65
CA ILE A 103 -57.36 -12.36 -21.77
C ILE A 103 -58.52 -13.09 -22.42
N VAL A 104 -58.34 -14.39 -22.65
CA VAL A 104 -59.37 -15.24 -23.28
C VAL A 104 -59.75 -16.32 -22.30
N GLU A 105 -61.11 -16.40 -22.00
CA GLU A 105 -61.64 -17.39 -21.12
C GLU A 105 -62.40 -18.47 -21.97
N ASP A 106 -61.93 -19.72 -21.91
CA ASP A 106 -62.51 -20.85 -22.59
C ASP A 106 -63.21 -21.76 -21.58
N PHE A 107 -64.51 -21.69 -21.57
CA PHE A 107 -65.41 -22.57 -20.82
C PHE A 107 -66.19 -23.54 -21.72
N SER A 108 -65.91 -23.67 -23.03
CA SER A 108 -66.50 -24.53 -23.97
C SER A 108 -66.18 -26.01 -23.68
N ASN A 109 -67.12 -26.91 -23.96
CA ASN A 109 -66.94 -28.37 -23.83
C ASN A 109 -66.43 -28.88 -22.46
N GLY A 110 -66.75 -28.14 -21.38
CA GLY A 110 -66.23 -28.47 -20.01
C GLY A 110 -64.76 -28.07 -19.73
N ASN A 111 -64.18 -27.31 -20.62
CA ASN A 111 -62.92 -26.62 -20.36
C ASN A 111 -63.14 -25.57 -19.29
N GLN A 112 -62.08 -25.25 -18.52
CA GLN A 112 -62.04 -24.18 -17.55
C GLN A 112 -60.64 -23.61 -17.61
N ILE A 113 -60.29 -22.96 -18.74
CA ILE A 113 -58.96 -22.48 -19.03
C ILE A 113 -59.00 -20.98 -19.33
N ILE A 114 -58.07 -20.20 -18.74
CA ILE A 114 -57.91 -18.81 -19.04
C ILE A 114 -56.53 -18.64 -19.71
N TYR A 115 -56.55 -18.03 -20.89
CA TYR A 115 -55.35 -17.70 -21.65
C TYR A 115 -55.03 -16.21 -21.51
N TYR A 116 -53.77 -15.89 -21.25
CA TYR A 116 -53.27 -14.53 -21.13
C TYR A 116 -52.21 -14.30 -22.20
N TYR A 117 -52.28 -13.18 -22.89
CA TYR A 117 -51.39 -12.84 -23.98
C TYR A 117 -50.75 -11.44 -23.76
N GLY A 118 -49.46 -11.30 -24.05
CA GLY A 118 -48.68 -10.09 -24.08
C GLY A 118 -48.34 -9.53 -22.69
N ASP A 119 -47.06 -9.56 -22.33
CA ASP A 119 -46.50 -8.99 -21.10
C ASP A 119 -47.35 -9.28 -19.84
N VAL A 120 -47.64 -10.57 -19.66
CA VAL A 120 -48.54 -11.05 -18.60
C VAL A 120 -47.82 -11.00 -17.26
N SER A 121 -48.50 -10.54 -16.22
CA SER A 121 -48.02 -10.57 -14.84
C SER A 121 -49.03 -11.23 -13.91
N VAL A 122 -48.55 -12.13 -13.06
CA VAL A 122 -49.31 -12.80 -12.00
C VAL A 122 -48.65 -12.54 -10.67
N ASN A 123 -49.36 -11.90 -9.75
CA ASN A 123 -48.93 -11.66 -8.38
C ASN A 123 -49.72 -12.56 -7.43
N TYR A 124 -49.05 -13.48 -6.75
CA TYR A 124 -49.60 -14.42 -5.79
C TYR A 124 -48.80 -14.43 -4.48
N GLY A 125 -49.34 -13.81 -3.45
CA GLY A 125 -48.63 -13.65 -2.19
C GLY A 125 -47.32 -12.88 -2.36
N ASN A 126 -46.20 -13.56 -2.08
CA ASN A 126 -44.85 -13.02 -2.26
C ASN A 126 -44.16 -13.47 -3.56
N MET A 127 -44.92 -14.09 -4.47
CA MET A 127 -44.43 -14.52 -5.78
C MET A 127 -45.00 -13.60 -6.87
N LYS A 128 -44.12 -13.14 -7.74
CA LYS A 128 -44.48 -12.45 -8.97
C LYS A 128 -43.95 -13.26 -10.14
N LEU A 129 -44.84 -13.62 -11.09
CA LEU A 129 -44.45 -14.29 -12.33
C LEU A 129 -44.83 -13.39 -13.50
N THR A 130 -43.87 -13.16 -14.39
CA THR A 130 -44.09 -12.42 -15.64
C THR A 130 -43.74 -13.31 -16.82
N ALA A 131 -44.50 -13.27 -17.91
CA ALA A 131 -44.21 -13.97 -19.17
C ALA A 131 -45.03 -13.36 -20.30
N ASP A 132 -44.70 -13.67 -21.54
CA ASP A 132 -45.41 -13.17 -22.70
C ASP A 132 -46.70 -13.98 -22.96
N TYR A 133 -46.70 -15.25 -22.58
CA TYR A 133 -47.88 -16.15 -22.67
C TYR A 133 -48.06 -16.92 -21.37
N MET A 134 -49.30 -16.94 -20.84
CA MET A 134 -49.71 -17.78 -19.72
C MET A 134 -51.07 -18.46 -19.97
N GLU A 135 -51.21 -19.67 -19.41
CA GLU A 135 -52.39 -20.46 -19.43
C GLU A 135 -52.73 -20.93 -18.02
N TYR A 136 -53.91 -20.65 -17.51
CA TYR A 136 -54.38 -21.13 -16.21
C TYR A 136 -55.58 -22.05 -16.33
N ASN A 137 -55.41 -23.30 -15.92
CA ASN A 137 -56.50 -24.28 -15.89
C ASN A 137 -57.11 -24.30 -14.48
N LEU A 138 -58.31 -23.77 -14.35
CA LEU A 138 -59.06 -23.65 -13.12
C LEU A 138 -59.39 -25.01 -12.48
N LYS A 139 -59.67 -26.04 -13.29
CA LYS A 139 -60.01 -27.38 -12.82
C LYS A 139 -58.88 -28.15 -12.20
N THR A 140 -57.66 -28.01 -12.77
CA THR A 140 -56.48 -28.72 -12.31
C THR A 140 -55.60 -27.83 -11.38
N GLY A 141 -55.85 -26.53 -11.34
CA GLY A 141 -55.07 -25.55 -10.62
C GLY A 141 -53.63 -25.40 -11.17
N ILE A 142 -53.42 -25.63 -12.47
CA ILE A 142 -52.11 -25.58 -13.12
C ILE A 142 -51.99 -24.29 -13.91
N LEU A 143 -50.96 -23.50 -13.62
CA LEU A 143 -50.50 -22.36 -14.40
C LEU A 143 -49.31 -22.79 -15.27
N TYR A 144 -49.41 -22.59 -16.57
CA TYR A 144 -48.34 -22.79 -17.54
C TYR A 144 -47.93 -21.43 -18.10
N ALA A 145 -46.64 -21.18 -18.17
CA ALA A 145 -46.09 -19.95 -18.75
C ALA A 145 -44.89 -20.24 -19.64
N ARG A 146 -44.79 -19.47 -20.73
CA ARG A 146 -43.69 -19.53 -21.70
C ARG A 146 -43.46 -18.17 -22.38
N GLY A 147 -42.34 -18.03 -23.03
CA GLY A 147 -42.09 -16.94 -23.97
C GLY A 147 -42.75 -17.18 -25.33
N THR A 148 -42.81 -16.17 -26.16
CA THR A 148 -43.23 -16.23 -27.56
C THR A 148 -42.03 -16.06 -28.49
N THR A 149 -42.18 -16.58 -29.73
CA THR A 149 -41.10 -16.46 -30.72
C THR A 149 -41.41 -15.27 -31.62
N ASP A 150 -40.43 -14.35 -31.76
CA ASP A 150 -40.52 -13.22 -32.64
C ASP A 150 -40.38 -13.60 -34.14
N THR A 151 -40.57 -12.65 -35.02
CA THR A 151 -40.42 -12.84 -36.48
C THR A 151 -39.03 -13.24 -36.94
N THR A 152 -38.02 -13.07 -36.05
CA THR A 152 -36.60 -13.41 -36.30
C THR A 152 -36.22 -14.78 -35.73
N GLY A 153 -37.15 -15.49 -35.07
CA GLY A 153 -36.96 -16.81 -34.47
C GLY A 153 -36.36 -16.75 -33.04
N ASN A 154 -36.24 -15.57 -32.46
CA ASN A 154 -35.74 -15.43 -31.06
C ASN A 154 -36.92 -15.53 -30.08
N THR A 155 -36.71 -16.19 -28.94
CA THR A 155 -37.70 -16.24 -27.85
C THR A 155 -37.69 -14.96 -27.06
N ILE A 156 -38.80 -14.21 -27.07
CA ILE A 156 -38.99 -12.98 -26.28
C ILE A 156 -39.97 -13.26 -25.13
N GLY A 157 -39.94 -12.42 -24.08
CA GLY A 157 -40.84 -12.51 -22.95
C GLY A 157 -40.76 -13.84 -22.18
N LYS A 158 -39.57 -14.41 -22.03
CA LYS A 158 -39.34 -15.62 -21.21
C LYS A 158 -39.90 -15.44 -19.80
N PRO A 159 -40.50 -16.48 -19.22
CA PRO A 159 -41.03 -16.42 -17.86
C PRO A 159 -39.93 -16.01 -16.85
N VAL A 160 -40.24 -15.01 -16.01
CA VAL A 160 -39.42 -14.57 -14.90
C VAL A 160 -40.25 -14.66 -13.63
N MET A 161 -39.80 -15.48 -12.69
CA MET A 161 -40.40 -15.62 -11.37
C MET A 161 -39.53 -14.91 -10.32
N GLU A 162 -40.12 -13.97 -9.63
CA GLU A 162 -39.54 -13.30 -8.49
C GLU A 162 -40.13 -13.84 -7.19
N GLN A 163 -39.30 -14.39 -6.31
CA GLN A 163 -39.72 -14.90 -5.01
C GLN A 163 -38.61 -14.79 -3.96
N GLY A 164 -38.97 -14.25 -2.81
CA GLY A 164 -38.00 -14.12 -1.69
C GLY A 164 -36.75 -13.30 -2.00
N GLY A 165 -36.86 -12.30 -2.89
CA GLY A 165 -35.76 -11.45 -3.31
C GLY A 165 -34.79 -12.06 -4.34
N LYS A 166 -35.19 -13.22 -4.91
CA LYS A 166 -34.47 -13.88 -6.01
C LYS A 166 -35.30 -13.83 -7.28
N SER A 167 -34.63 -13.72 -8.41
CA SER A 167 -35.21 -13.80 -9.76
C SER A 167 -34.75 -15.10 -10.42
N TYR A 168 -35.71 -15.76 -11.06
CA TYR A 168 -35.55 -17.01 -11.79
C TYR A 168 -36.05 -16.80 -13.22
N THR A 169 -35.15 -16.78 -14.18
CA THR A 169 -35.50 -16.72 -15.61
C THR A 169 -35.53 -18.14 -16.14
N MET A 170 -36.55 -18.48 -16.92
CA MET A 170 -36.78 -19.84 -17.41
C MET A 170 -37.38 -19.84 -18.80
N ASP A 171 -37.28 -20.96 -19.51
CA ASP A 171 -37.94 -21.10 -20.82
C ASP A 171 -39.44 -21.45 -20.66
N GLU A 172 -39.75 -22.39 -19.75
CA GLU A 172 -41.11 -22.81 -19.46
C GLU A 172 -41.30 -23.11 -17.98
N VAL A 173 -42.46 -22.81 -17.44
CA VAL A 173 -42.88 -23.20 -16.10
C VAL A 173 -44.29 -23.73 -16.06
N ARG A 174 -44.49 -24.82 -15.31
CA ARG A 174 -45.81 -25.37 -14.95
C ARG A 174 -45.89 -25.38 -13.43
N TYR A 175 -46.67 -24.51 -12.86
CA TYR A 175 -46.91 -24.39 -11.43
C TYR A 175 -48.29 -24.91 -11.06
N ASN A 176 -48.36 -25.83 -10.11
CA ASN A 176 -49.61 -26.37 -9.59
C ASN A 176 -49.91 -25.75 -8.23
N PHE A 177 -50.93 -24.95 -8.11
CA PHE A 177 -51.35 -24.25 -6.91
C PHE A 177 -51.87 -25.24 -5.83
N ASN A 178 -52.52 -26.35 -6.20
CA ASN A 178 -53.01 -27.34 -5.25
C ASN A 178 -51.88 -28.07 -4.53
N THR A 179 -50.82 -28.45 -5.24
CA THR A 179 -49.69 -29.19 -4.70
C THR A 179 -48.48 -28.28 -4.34
N ARG A 180 -48.52 -27.00 -4.72
CA ARG A 180 -47.45 -26.01 -4.59
C ARG A 180 -46.11 -26.49 -5.17
N LYS A 181 -46.18 -27.29 -6.24
CA LYS A 181 -45.02 -27.82 -6.96
C LYS A 181 -44.91 -27.15 -8.32
N ALA A 182 -43.69 -26.89 -8.75
CA ALA A 182 -43.45 -26.47 -10.13
C ALA A 182 -42.49 -27.43 -10.85
N ARG A 183 -42.70 -27.56 -12.17
CA ARG A 183 -41.76 -28.11 -13.11
C ARG A 183 -41.27 -26.99 -14.02
N ILE A 184 -39.96 -26.84 -14.12
CA ILE A 184 -39.34 -25.74 -14.82
C ILE A 184 -38.30 -26.31 -15.79
N THR A 185 -38.20 -25.71 -16.96
CA THR A 185 -37.24 -26.06 -18.00
C THR A 185 -36.27 -24.91 -18.20
N ASN A 186 -34.96 -25.20 -18.25
CA ASN A 186 -33.87 -24.26 -18.52
C ASN A 186 -33.92 -23.00 -17.63
N MET A 187 -33.77 -23.20 -16.32
CA MET A 187 -33.76 -22.09 -15.36
C MET A 187 -32.34 -21.50 -15.22
N VAL A 188 -32.30 -20.20 -15.18
CA VAL A 188 -31.08 -19.42 -14.80
C VAL A 188 -31.42 -18.59 -13.58
N THR A 189 -30.59 -18.72 -12.56
CA THR A 189 -30.73 -17.93 -11.31
C THR A 189 -29.37 -17.59 -10.73
N GLN A 190 -29.33 -16.44 -10.08
CA GLN A 190 -28.14 -16.05 -9.34
C GLN A 190 -28.12 -16.77 -7.98
N GLU A 191 -27.08 -17.55 -7.73
CA GLU A 191 -26.89 -18.24 -6.47
C GLU A 191 -25.56 -17.76 -5.87
N GLN A 192 -25.65 -16.84 -4.90
CA GLN A 192 -24.52 -16.15 -4.27
C GLN A 192 -23.72 -15.32 -5.31
N ASP A 193 -22.40 -15.61 -5.45
CA ASP A 193 -21.51 -14.92 -6.38
C ASP A 193 -21.50 -15.59 -7.78
N GLY A 194 -22.26 -16.67 -7.96
CA GLY A 194 -22.32 -17.42 -9.20
C GLY A 194 -23.71 -17.50 -9.79
N ILE A 195 -23.79 -18.05 -11.01
CA ILE A 195 -24.97 -18.26 -11.78
C ILE A 195 -25.20 -19.77 -11.86
N LEU A 196 -26.41 -20.20 -11.50
CA LEU A 196 -26.81 -21.59 -11.56
C LEU A 196 -27.80 -21.79 -12.72
N HIS A 197 -27.34 -22.53 -13.72
CA HIS A 197 -28.19 -22.99 -14.82
C HIS A 197 -28.68 -24.39 -14.51
N GLY A 198 -29.96 -24.64 -14.64
CA GLY A 198 -30.57 -25.96 -14.48
C GLY A 198 -31.32 -26.36 -15.72
N LYS A 199 -31.19 -27.61 -16.20
CA LYS A 199 -31.90 -28.08 -17.37
C LYS A 199 -33.32 -28.56 -17.02
N ASN A 200 -33.47 -29.44 -16.05
CA ASN A 200 -34.76 -29.93 -15.57
C ASN A 200 -34.87 -29.68 -14.08
N ILE A 201 -35.87 -28.93 -13.68
CA ILE A 201 -36.01 -28.44 -12.32
C ILE A 201 -37.39 -28.80 -11.78
N LYS A 202 -37.41 -29.18 -10.51
CA LYS A 202 -38.65 -29.42 -9.76
C LYS A 202 -38.60 -28.60 -8.46
N MET A 203 -39.51 -27.65 -8.35
CA MET A 203 -39.69 -26.91 -7.10
C MET A 203 -40.67 -27.66 -6.21
N MET A 204 -40.36 -27.72 -4.93
CA MET A 204 -41.13 -28.43 -3.91
C MET A 204 -41.97 -27.44 -3.08
N PRO A 205 -42.97 -27.93 -2.29
CA PRO A 205 -43.83 -27.06 -1.47
C PRO A 205 -43.07 -26.28 -0.38
N ASP A 206 -41.93 -26.77 0.05
CA ASP A 206 -40.99 -26.10 0.99
C ASP A 206 -40.08 -25.08 0.33
N HIS A 207 -40.37 -24.75 -0.96
CA HIS A 207 -39.56 -23.88 -1.82
C HIS A 207 -38.14 -24.38 -2.07
N SER A 208 -37.84 -25.66 -1.76
CA SER A 208 -36.58 -26.26 -2.20
C SER A 208 -36.65 -26.60 -3.68
N ILE A 209 -35.51 -26.48 -4.36
CA ILE A 209 -35.41 -26.66 -5.81
C ILE A 209 -34.45 -27.82 -6.07
N ASN A 210 -34.98 -28.90 -6.70
CA ASN A 210 -34.20 -30.03 -7.18
C ASN A 210 -33.83 -29.80 -8.65
N ILE A 211 -32.57 -29.95 -8.99
CA ILE A 211 -31.98 -29.69 -10.30
C ILE A 211 -31.27 -30.94 -10.77
N THR A 212 -31.47 -31.30 -12.03
CA THR A 212 -30.69 -32.31 -12.73
C THR A 212 -29.93 -31.64 -13.88
N HIS A 213 -28.67 -32.06 -14.10
CA HIS A 213 -27.79 -31.46 -15.08
C HIS A 213 -27.63 -29.94 -14.87
N GLY A 214 -27.19 -29.55 -13.67
CA GLY A 214 -26.94 -28.18 -13.35
C GLY A 214 -25.54 -27.75 -13.83
N LYS A 215 -25.38 -26.48 -14.24
CA LYS A 215 -24.12 -25.82 -14.51
C LYS A 215 -23.98 -24.69 -13.50
N TYR A 216 -22.97 -24.74 -12.64
CA TYR A 216 -22.65 -23.65 -11.75
C TYR A 216 -21.42 -22.90 -12.26
N THR A 217 -21.58 -21.63 -12.55
CA THR A 217 -20.54 -20.78 -13.15
C THR A 217 -20.60 -19.38 -12.55
N VAL A 218 -19.56 -18.60 -12.78
CA VAL A 218 -19.51 -17.15 -12.51
C VAL A 218 -19.36 -16.35 -13.80
N CYS A 219 -19.38 -17.03 -14.92
CA CYS A 219 -19.42 -16.44 -16.25
C CYS A 219 -20.88 -15.99 -16.52
N ASP A 220 -21.04 -14.72 -16.88
CA ASP A 220 -22.37 -14.11 -17.16
C ASP A 220 -22.80 -14.25 -18.62
N CYS A 221 -22.04 -15.04 -19.41
CA CYS A 221 -22.46 -15.39 -20.77
C CYS A 221 -23.65 -16.37 -20.75
N GLU A 222 -24.52 -16.28 -21.74
CA GLU A 222 -25.64 -17.19 -21.92
C GLU A 222 -25.18 -18.66 -22.02
N GLU A 223 -24.08 -18.90 -22.74
CA GLU A 223 -23.30 -20.14 -22.68
C GLU A 223 -21.98 -19.91 -21.98
N PRO A 224 -21.82 -20.41 -20.75
CA PRO A 224 -20.63 -20.13 -19.96
C PRO A 224 -19.39 -20.86 -20.49
N HIS A 225 -18.27 -20.18 -20.61
CA HIS A 225 -16.99 -20.72 -21.07
C HIS A 225 -16.41 -21.80 -20.13
N TYR A 226 -16.80 -21.78 -18.86
CA TYR A 226 -16.47 -22.79 -17.87
C TYR A 226 -17.55 -22.90 -16.82
N TYR A 227 -17.73 -24.10 -16.32
CA TYR A 227 -18.72 -24.38 -15.28
C TYR A 227 -18.37 -25.63 -14.51
N LEU A 228 -18.88 -25.73 -13.29
CA LEU A 228 -18.93 -26.97 -12.55
C LEU A 228 -20.21 -27.67 -12.94
N HIS A 229 -20.08 -28.80 -13.65
CA HIS A 229 -21.25 -29.62 -14.00
C HIS A 229 -21.72 -30.38 -12.76
N LEU A 230 -22.98 -30.18 -12.39
CA LEU A 230 -23.64 -30.83 -11.26
C LEU A 230 -24.58 -31.87 -11.79
N THR A 231 -24.32 -33.16 -11.55
CA THR A 231 -25.22 -34.21 -12.02
C THR A 231 -26.63 -34.10 -11.40
N ALA A 232 -26.64 -33.78 -10.11
CA ALA A 232 -27.84 -33.46 -9.36
C ALA A 232 -27.51 -32.40 -8.29
N ALA A 233 -28.45 -31.47 -8.07
CA ALA A 233 -28.33 -30.47 -7.02
C ALA A 233 -29.69 -30.20 -6.37
N LYS A 234 -29.63 -29.81 -5.08
CA LYS A 234 -30.79 -29.34 -4.32
C LYS A 234 -30.47 -28.00 -3.67
N VAL A 235 -31.21 -26.97 -4.06
CA VAL A 235 -31.15 -25.65 -3.42
C VAL A 235 -32.14 -25.66 -2.26
N MET A 236 -31.69 -25.49 -1.06
CA MET A 236 -32.49 -25.44 0.16
C MET A 236 -32.59 -23.99 0.66
N THR A 237 -33.81 -23.60 1.06
CA THR A 237 -34.08 -22.25 1.58
C THR A 237 -34.18 -22.21 3.11
N LYS A 238 -34.60 -23.34 3.71
CA LYS A 238 -34.76 -23.53 5.17
C LYS A 238 -34.04 -24.79 5.61
N PRO A 239 -33.47 -24.89 6.85
CA PRO A 239 -33.33 -23.84 7.88
C PRO A 239 -32.25 -22.79 7.52
N SER A 240 -31.33 -23.12 6.64
CA SER A 240 -30.30 -22.19 6.12
C SER A 240 -30.23 -22.32 4.61
N GLN A 241 -30.01 -21.25 3.92
CA GLN A 241 -29.82 -21.23 2.48
C GLN A 241 -28.51 -21.93 2.12
N LYS A 242 -28.57 -23.03 1.39
CA LYS A 242 -27.43 -23.80 0.88
C LYS A 242 -27.81 -24.60 -0.34
N THR A 243 -26.87 -24.80 -1.23
CA THR A 243 -27.02 -25.69 -2.39
C THR A 243 -26.18 -26.93 -2.15
N VAL A 244 -26.80 -28.10 -2.04
CA VAL A 244 -26.15 -29.40 -1.91
C VAL A 244 -26.13 -30.05 -3.28
N PHE A 245 -25.00 -30.63 -3.67
CA PHE A 245 -24.89 -31.31 -4.98
C PHE A 245 -24.26 -32.72 -4.85
N GLY A 246 -24.63 -33.59 -5.77
CA GLY A 246 -24.05 -34.91 -5.95
C GLY A 246 -22.74 -34.86 -6.76
N PRO A 247 -22.38 -35.90 -7.50
CA PRO A 247 -21.17 -35.89 -8.29
C PRO A 247 -21.07 -34.67 -9.20
N ALA A 248 -19.91 -34.00 -9.15
CA ALA A 248 -19.67 -32.80 -9.92
C ALA A 248 -18.25 -32.82 -10.50
N TYR A 249 -18.09 -32.27 -11.69
CA TYR A 249 -16.78 -32.13 -12.35
C TYR A 249 -16.68 -30.80 -13.11
N PRO A 250 -15.51 -30.19 -13.17
CA PRO A 250 -15.31 -28.96 -13.92
C PRO A 250 -15.25 -29.23 -15.42
N VAL A 251 -15.84 -28.31 -16.18
CA VAL A 251 -15.84 -28.31 -17.64
C VAL A 251 -15.31 -26.95 -18.10
N ILE A 252 -14.35 -26.95 -19.03
CA ILE A 252 -13.76 -25.74 -19.61
C ILE A 252 -13.88 -25.86 -21.13
N ALA A 253 -14.48 -24.86 -21.78
CA ALA A 253 -14.74 -24.85 -23.22
C ALA A 253 -15.37 -26.19 -23.68
N ASP A 254 -16.38 -26.67 -22.93
CA ASP A 254 -17.12 -27.93 -23.13
C ASP A 254 -16.30 -29.22 -23.03
N VAL A 255 -15.02 -29.11 -22.60
CA VAL A 255 -14.17 -30.28 -22.31
C VAL A 255 -14.23 -30.62 -20.82
N PRO A 256 -14.75 -31.80 -20.43
CA PRO A 256 -14.72 -32.19 -19.01
C PRO A 256 -13.32 -32.53 -18.55
N LEU A 257 -12.95 -32.00 -17.38
CA LEU A 257 -11.67 -32.33 -16.76
C LEU A 257 -11.76 -33.66 -15.98
N PRO A 258 -10.68 -34.46 -15.93
CA PRO A 258 -10.66 -35.77 -15.26
C PRO A 258 -10.56 -35.66 -13.73
N ILE A 259 -11.12 -34.62 -13.16
CA ILE A 259 -11.16 -34.36 -11.71
C ILE A 259 -12.62 -34.19 -11.33
N GLY A 260 -13.08 -34.92 -10.33
CA GLY A 260 -14.46 -34.82 -9.85
C GLY A 260 -14.58 -34.85 -8.34
N LEU A 261 -15.66 -34.27 -7.85
CA LEU A 261 -16.09 -34.33 -6.46
C LEU A 261 -17.28 -35.29 -6.35
N PRO A 262 -17.27 -36.27 -5.44
CA PRO A 262 -18.39 -37.19 -5.29
C PRO A 262 -19.67 -36.52 -4.77
N PHE A 263 -19.52 -35.50 -3.92
CA PHE A 263 -20.58 -34.66 -3.40
C PHE A 263 -19.99 -33.37 -2.82
N GLY A 264 -20.85 -32.37 -2.62
CA GLY A 264 -20.44 -31.11 -2.00
C GLY A 264 -21.63 -30.24 -1.64
N PHE A 265 -21.35 -29.09 -1.08
CA PHE A 265 -22.37 -28.08 -0.83
C PHE A 265 -21.78 -26.67 -0.98
N ILE A 266 -22.59 -25.76 -1.46
CA ILE A 266 -22.30 -24.33 -1.53
C ILE A 266 -23.10 -23.69 -0.40
N PRO A 267 -22.45 -23.35 0.73
CA PRO A 267 -23.13 -22.68 1.84
C PRO A 267 -23.45 -21.24 1.47
N LYS A 268 -24.47 -20.66 2.09
CA LYS A 268 -24.62 -19.20 2.04
C LYS A 268 -23.37 -18.62 2.69
N ARG A 269 -22.54 -17.95 1.91
CA ARG A 269 -21.32 -17.36 2.44
C ARG A 269 -21.67 -16.19 3.36
N PRO A 270 -21.30 -16.20 4.64
CA PRO A 270 -21.06 -14.97 5.34
C PRO A 270 -19.88 -14.29 4.62
N ASP A 271 -19.78 -12.97 4.69
CA ASP A 271 -18.69 -12.20 4.07
C ASP A 271 -17.28 -12.74 4.44
N ARG A 272 -17.21 -13.54 5.52
CA ARG A 272 -16.02 -14.25 5.99
C ARG A 272 -16.43 -15.61 6.58
N ALA A 273 -15.69 -16.66 6.22
CA ALA A 273 -15.90 -18.02 6.76
C ALA A 273 -14.56 -18.68 7.13
N THR A 274 -14.54 -19.37 8.26
CA THR A 274 -13.44 -20.26 8.63
C THR A 274 -13.44 -21.47 7.69
N GLY A 275 -12.27 -21.86 7.18
CA GLY A 275 -12.15 -22.96 6.25
C GLY A 275 -10.71 -23.38 5.95
N ILE A 276 -10.58 -24.35 5.06
CA ILE A 276 -9.31 -24.88 4.57
C ILE A 276 -8.85 -24.03 3.38
N LEU A 277 -7.56 -23.68 3.35
CA LEU A 277 -6.87 -23.10 2.22
C LEU A 277 -6.24 -24.24 1.40
N PHE A 278 -6.58 -24.28 0.12
CA PHE A 278 -6.08 -25.31 -0.77
C PHE A 278 -4.64 -24.99 -1.21
N PRO A 279 -3.75 -26.01 -1.28
CA PRO A 279 -2.37 -25.80 -1.66
C PRO A 279 -2.21 -25.51 -3.16
N THR A 280 -1.16 -24.78 -3.49
CA THR A 280 -0.60 -24.74 -4.84
C THR A 280 0.49 -25.81 -4.95
N PHE A 281 0.58 -26.46 -6.09
CA PHE A 281 1.58 -27.50 -6.35
C PHE A 281 2.44 -27.14 -7.55
N GLY A 282 3.66 -27.63 -7.56
CA GLY A 282 4.60 -27.39 -8.66
C GLY A 282 5.93 -28.07 -8.38
N GLU A 283 6.92 -27.74 -9.21
CA GLU A 283 8.28 -28.25 -9.14
C GLU A 283 9.28 -27.10 -9.13
N GLU A 284 10.33 -27.24 -8.38
CA GLU A 284 11.45 -26.32 -8.27
C GLU A 284 12.76 -27.12 -8.30
N ALA A 285 13.68 -26.80 -9.23
CA ALA A 285 14.91 -27.58 -9.44
C ALA A 285 15.75 -27.71 -8.17
N SER A 286 15.82 -26.68 -7.35
CA SER A 286 16.66 -26.65 -6.14
C SER A 286 16.04 -27.34 -4.91
N ARG A 287 14.70 -27.45 -4.83
CA ARG A 287 13.97 -27.96 -3.67
C ARG A 287 13.00 -29.12 -4.01
N GLY A 288 12.86 -29.48 -5.29
CA GLY A 288 12.00 -30.55 -5.78
C GLY A 288 10.53 -30.17 -5.88
N PHE A 289 9.64 -31.18 -5.92
CA PHE A 289 8.20 -30.94 -5.94
C PHE A 289 7.73 -30.29 -4.64
N TYR A 290 6.74 -29.41 -4.75
CA TYR A 290 6.20 -28.69 -3.60
C TYR A 290 4.67 -28.69 -3.53
N LEU A 291 4.20 -28.61 -2.30
CA LEU A 291 2.86 -28.17 -1.91
C LEU A 291 3.03 -26.89 -1.09
N ARG A 292 2.53 -25.77 -1.59
CA ARG A 292 2.59 -24.44 -0.91
C ARG A 292 1.20 -23.97 -0.51
N ASP A 293 1.15 -23.17 0.55
CA ASP A 293 -0.06 -22.50 1.02
C ASP A 293 -1.16 -23.46 1.52
N LEU A 294 -0.84 -24.72 1.82
CA LEU A 294 -1.79 -25.60 2.49
C LEU A 294 -2.06 -25.10 3.91
N GLY A 295 -3.30 -24.80 4.24
CA GLY A 295 -3.54 -24.24 5.55
C GLY A 295 -4.99 -24.13 6.00
N LEU A 296 -5.15 -23.34 7.06
CA LEU A 296 -6.41 -23.07 7.71
C LEU A 296 -6.62 -21.55 7.81
N TYR A 297 -7.79 -21.10 7.47
CA TYR A 297 -8.23 -19.73 7.65
C TYR A 297 -9.27 -19.66 8.75
N PHE A 298 -9.04 -18.80 9.74
CA PHE A 298 -9.91 -18.60 10.90
C PHE A 298 -10.44 -17.17 10.90
N VAL A 299 -11.74 -17.04 11.07
CA VAL A 299 -12.42 -15.76 11.32
C VAL A 299 -12.68 -15.63 12.80
N ILE A 300 -12.12 -14.60 13.43
CA ILE A 300 -12.26 -14.34 14.85
C ILE A 300 -13.06 -13.05 15.04
N GLY A 301 -14.37 -13.21 15.22
CA GLY A 301 -15.30 -12.10 15.29
C GLY A 301 -15.31 -11.24 13.99
N ASP A 302 -15.76 -9.99 14.10
CA ASP A 302 -15.92 -9.09 12.96
C ASP A 302 -14.65 -8.29 12.62
N TYR A 303 -13.63 -8.38 13.46
CA TYR A 303 -12.49 -7.45 13.40
C TYR A 303 -11.16 -8.09 13.06
N PHE A 304 -11.05 -9.43 13.13
CA PHE A 304 -9.77 -10.12 13.10
C PHE A 304 -9.85 -11.42 12.26
N ASP A 305 -8.84 -11.69 11.46
CA ASP A 305 -8.67 -12.98 10.76
C ASP A 305 -7.26 -13.52 10.91
N ILE A 306 -7.11 -14.84 10.78
CA ILE A 306 -5.81 -15.54 10.79
C ILE A 306 -5.83 -16.57 9.67
N ALA A 307 -4.84 -16.50 8.79
CA ALA A 307 -4.48 -17.56 7.87
C ALA A 307 -3.16 -18.21 8.36
N MET A 308 -3.19 -19.50 8.59
CA MET A 308 -2.01 -20.30 8.93
C MET A 308 -1.76 -21.27 7.79
N THR A 309 -0.65 -21.11 7.08
CA THR A 309 -0.29 -21.92 5.91
C THR A 309 1.06 -22.59 6.11
N GLY A 310 1.27 -23.71 5.41
CA GLY A 310 2.52 -24.43 5.44
C GLY A 310 2.94 -24.85 4.03
N ASP A 311 4.23 -24.86 3.82
CA ASP A 311 4.89 -25.30 2.59
C ASP A 311 5.73 -26.53 2.86
N ILE A 312 5.69 -27.50 1.97
CA ILE A 312 6.47 -28.73 2.05
C ILE A 312 7.10 -29.03 0.69
N TYR A 313 8.36 -29.39 0.72
CA TYR A 313 9.16 -29.72 -0.48
C TYR A 313 9.77 -31.12 -0.37
N THR A 314 9.88 -31.83 -1.46
CA THR A 314 10.37 -33.22 -1.49
C THR A 314 11.83 -33.37 -1.06
N LEU A 315 12.68 -32.35 -1.27
CA LEU A 315 14.09 -32.38 -0.83
C LEU A 315 14.27 -31.96 0.66
N GLY A 316 13.16 -31.81 1.43
CA GLY A 316 13.19 -31.63 2.88
C GLY A 316 13.11 -30.19 3.35
N SER A 317 12.90 -29.22 2.46
CA SER A 317 12.54 -27.85 2.84
C SER A 317 11.10 -27.80 3.34
N TRP A 318 10.83 -26.92 4.30
CA TRP A 318 9.47 -26.61 4.77
C TRP A 318 9.37 -25.20 5.34
N ALA A 319 8.19 -24.63 5.27
CA ALA A 319 7.89 -23.33 5.85
C ALA A 319 6.53 -23.33 6.56
N ILE A 320 6.36 -22.42 7.50
CA ILE A 320 5.11 -22.12 8.16
C ILE A 320 4.92 -20.61 8.11
N ASP A 321 3.77 -20.17 7.60
CA ASP A 321 3.36 -18.80 7.51
C ASP A 321 2.09 -18.55 8.32
N LEU A 322 2.10 -17.48 9.11
CA LEU A 322 0.95 -17.01 9.86
C LEU A 322 0.67 -15.58 9.40
N ASN A 323 -0.46 -15.38 8.76
CA ASN A 323 -0.91 -14.09 8.27
C ASN A 323 -2.21 -13.70 8.96
N SER A 324 -2.26 -12.50 9.50
CA SER A 324 -3.41 -11.96 10.20
C SER A 324 -3.69 -10.55 9.75
N ARG A 325 -4.97 -10.22 9.60
CA ARG A 325 -5.44 -8.87 9.32
C ARG A 325 -6.47 -8.49 10.35
N TYR A 326 -6.46 -7.23 10.74
CA TYR A 326 -7.44 -6.68 11.66
C TYR A 326 -7.86 -5.28 11.23
N LYS A 327 -9.14 -4.97 11.44
CA LYS A 327 -9.71 -3.67 11.17
C LYS A 327 -10.85 -3.37 12.12
N VAL A 328 -10.73 -2.25 12.82
CA VAL A 328 -11.81 -1.68 13.64
C VAL A 328 -12.13 -0.32 13.04
N ASN A 329 -13.30 -0.19 12.42
CA ASN A 329 -13.71 1.03 11.73
C ASN A 329 -13.59 2.25 12.66
N TYR A 330 -13.02 3.33 12.14
CA TYR A 330 -12.77 4.60 12.83
C TYR A 330 -11.78 4.50 14.01
N LYS A 331 -11.14 3.34 14.26
CA LYS A 331 -10.15 3.17 15.33
C LYS A 331 -8.77 2.82 14.78
N CYS A 332 -8.63 1.67 14.12
CA CYS A 332 -7.36 1.21 13.58
C CYS A 332 -7.53 0.11 12.53
N ASN A 333 -6.49 -0.07 11.75
CA ASN A 333 -6.32 -1.22 10.87
C ASN A 333 -4.87 -1.69 10.89
N GLY A 334 -4.66 -2.94 10.52
CA GLY A 334 -3.31 -3.46 10.41
C GLY A 334 -3.25 -4.89 9.89
N SER A 335 -2.03 -5.34 9.68
CA SER A 335 -1.72 -6.72 9.30
C SER A 335 -0.47 -7.19 10.05
N PHE A 336 -0.45 -8.44 10.40
CA PHE A 336 0.69 -9.10 11.00
C PHE A 336 1.01 -10.36 10.21
N SER A 337 2.28 -10.58 9.91
CA SER A 337 2.73 -11.83 9.29
C SER A 337 4.00 -12.34 9.97
N LEU A 338 4.05 -13.63 10.18
CA LEU A 338 5.18 -14.36 10.72
C LEU A 338 5.49 -15.53 9.78
N THR A 339 6.69 -15.57 9.25
CA THR A 339 7.21 -16.68 8.44
C THR A 339 8.35 -17.36 9.17
N TYR A 340 8.36 -18.67 9.19
CA TYR A 340 9.49 -19.45 9.64
C TYR A 340 9.74 -20.59 8.66
N SER A 341 10.97 -20.73 8.18
CA SER A 341 11.35 -21.76 7.22
C SER A 341 12.64 -22.48 7.60
N ASN A 342 12.73 -23.72 7.13
CA ASN A 342 13.94 -24.50 7.10
C ASN A 342 14.22 -24.85 5.65
N ASP A 343 15.12 -24.10 5.03
CA ASP A 343 15.45 -24.21 3.61
C ASP A 343 16.63 -25.16 3.43
N GLN A 344 16.44 -26.20 2.65
CA GLN A 344 17.46 -27.16 2.23
C GLN A 344 17.57 -27.11 0.72
N VAL A 345 18.78 -26.93 0.23
CA VAL A 345 19.11 -26.87 -1.20
C VAL A 345 20.11 -27.98 -1.48
N GLY A 346 19.88 -28.73 -2.56
CA GLY A 346 20.67 -29.88 -2.93
C GLY A 346 20.36 -31.18 -2.15
N GLU A 347 20.92 -32.27 -2.55
CA GLU A 347 20.76 -33.58 -1.89
C GLU A 347 21.70 -33.74 -0.69
N LYS A 348 21.22 -34.37 0.38
CA LYS A 348 22.03 -34.66 1.56
C LYS A 348 23.23 -35.56 1.16
N GLY A 349 24.43 -35.06 1.40
CA GLY A 349 25.68 -35.77 1.09
C GLY A 349 26.35 -35.29 -0.19
N SER A 350 25.74 -34.40 -0.99
CA SER A 350 26.41 -33.72 -2.10
C SER A 350 27.26 -32.55 -1.57
N THR A 351 28.23 -32.13 -2.38
CA THR A 351 29.08 -30.96 -2.07
C THR A 351 28.30 -29.66 -2.03
N ASP A 352 27.13 -29.62 -2.66
CA ASP A 352 26.27 -28.44 -2.81
C ASP A 352 25.13 -28.40 -1.77
N PHE A 353 25.12 -29.36 -0.83
CA PHE A 353 24.12 -29.40 0.22
C PHE A 353 24.27 -28.20 1.17
N PHE A 354 23.22 -27.42 1.26
CA PHE A 354 23.15 -26.26 2.17
C PHE A 354 21.82 -26.25 2.92
N GLN A 355 21.88 -25.99 4.21
CA GLN A 355 20.70 -25.85 5.06
C GLN A 355 20.73 -24.54 5.83
N THR A 356 19.65 -23.79 5.77
CA THR A 356 19.47 -22.54 6.52
C THR A 356 18.08 -22.45 7.16
N ARG A 357 18.03 -21.82 8.32
CA ARG A 357 16.76 -21.52 9.01
C ARG A 357 16.49 -20.04 8.91
N ASN A 358 15.34 -19.69 8.39
CA ASN A 358 14.94 -18.32 8.16
C ASN A 358 13.68 -17.97 8.95
N PHE A 359 13.58 -16.72 9.32
CA PHE A 359 12.37 -16.15 9.89
C PHE A 359 12.11 -14.77 9.29
N GLY A 360 10.85 -14.39 9.25
CA GLY A 360 10.41 -13.06 8.85
C GLY A 360 9.24 -12.60 9.71
N ILE A 361 9.27 -11.37 10.17
CA ILE A 361 8.19 -10.73 10.93
C ILE A 361 7.84 -9.44 10.23
N ARG A 362 6.57 -9.30 9.84
CA ARG A 362 6.03 -8.05 9.27
C ARG A 362 4.81 -7.63 10.09
N TRP A 363 4.78 -6.40 10.50
CA TRP A 363 3.64 -5.83 11.19
C TRP A 363 3.40 -4.41 10.72
N ASN A 364 2.24 -4.19 10.15
CA ASN A 364 1.76 -2.88 9.75
C ASN A 364 0.56 -2.52 10.61
N HIS A 365 0.59 -1.36 11.24
CA HIS A 365 -0.49 -0.82 12.05
C HIS A 365 -0.67 0.65 11.75
N SER A 366 -1.92 1.06 11.58
CA SER A 366 -2.29 2.47 11.41
C SER A 366 -3.50 2.79 12.27
N GLN A 367 -3.34 3.75 13.16
CA GLN A 367 -4.44 4.31 13.93
C GLN A 367 -5.19 5.35 13.08
N ASP A 368 -6.52 5.29 13.08
CA ASP A 368 -7.35 6.31 12.44
C ASP A 368 -7.23 7.65 13.20
N ALA A 369 -7.04 8.73 12.46
CA ALA A 369 -6.92 10.08 13.03
C ALA A 369 -8.18 10.51 13.82
N LYS A 370 -9.35 9.95 13.50
CA LYS A 370 -10.62 10.21 14.19
C LYS A 370 -10.72 9.49 15.53
N ALA A 371 -9.97 8.41 15.74
CA ALA A 371 -10.01 7.61 16.97
C ALA A 371 -9.59 8.42 18.20
N ARG A 372 -8.50 9.17 18.07
CA ARG A 372 -7.96 10.05 19.14
C ARG A 372 -7.32 11.28 18.50
N PRO A 373 -8.07 12.38 18.31
CA PRO A 373 -7.53 13.60 17.73
C PRO A 373 -6.27 14.09 18.46
N GLY A 374 -5.24 14.42 17.70
CA GLY A 374 -3.95 14.83 18.23
C GLY A 374 -3.04 13.69 18.72
N THR A 375 -3.46 12.43 18.58
CA THR A 375 -2.62 11.25 18.89
C THR A 375 -2.54 10.37 17.66
N SER A 376 -1.34 9.88 17.33
CA SER A 376 -1.11 8.93 16.23
C SER A 376 -0.24 7.79 16.72
N PHE A 377 -0.65 6.56 16.43
CA PHE A 377 0.16 5.37 16.59
C PHE A 377 0.25 4.63 15.26
N THR A 378 1.48 4.41 14.80
CA THR A 378 1.76 3.70 13.56
C THR A 378 2.91 2.72 13.76
N ALA A 379 2.81 1.55 13.16
CA ALA A 379 3.90 0.59 13.10
C ALA A 379 4.06 0.09 11.67
N SER A 380 5.31 0.05 11.21
CA SER A 380 5.73 -0.60 9.97
C SER A 380 6.99 -1.40 10.30
N VAL A 381 6.78 -2.63 10.73
CA VAL A 381 7.85 -3.55 11.11
C VAL A 381 8.11 -4.51 9.96
N ASN A 382 9.36 -4.59 9.54
CA ASN A 382 9.88 -5.62 8.65
C ASN A 382 11.22 -6.06 9.25
N PHE A 383 11.24 -7.25 9.83
CA PHE A 383 12.40 -7.80 10.51
C PHE A 383 12.57 -9.26 10.09
N SER A 384 13.73 -9.62 9.57
CA SER A 384 13.97 -10.97 9.07
C SER A 384 15.41 -11.41 9.25
N SER A 385 15.65 -12.72 9.14
CA SER A 385 17.01 -13.24 9.02
C SER A 385 17.67 -12.71 7.72
N PRO A 386 19.01 -12.51 7.68
CA PRO A 386 19.69 -11.96 6.51
C PRO A 386 19.47 -12.76 5.22
N SER A 387 19.31 -14.07 5.34
CA SER A 387 19.12 -15.00 4.22
C SER A 387 17.64 -15.15 3.79
N ASN A 388 16.69 -14.61 4.56
CA ASN A 388 15.26 -14.79 4.27
C ASN A 388 14.87 -14.22 2.89
N SER A 389 15.35 -13.02 2.55
CA SER A 389 15.07 -12.42 1.25
C SER A 389 15.69 -13.19 0.09
N LYS A 390 16.74 -13.96 0.34
CA LYS A 390 17.39 -14.78 -0.68
C LYS A 390 16.60 -16.05 -1.01
N TYR A 391 16.02 -16.73 0.00
CA TYR A 391 15.40 -18.06 -0.19
C TYR A 391 13.86 -18.03 -0.18
N ASN A 392 13.23 -17.01 0.44
CA ASN A 392 11.77 -16.96 0.66
C ASN A 392 11.10 -15.72 0.05
N SER A 393 11.78 -14.99 -0.83
CA SER A 393 11.15 -13.85 -1.49
C SER A 393 10.13 -14.30 -2.53
N THR A 394 8.98 -13.65 -2.52
CA THR A 394 7.90 -13.90 -3.50
C THR A 394 8.01 -13.00 -4.74
N SER A 395 8.94 -12.06 -4.73
CA SER A 395 9.18 -11.12 -5.84
C SER A 395 10.66 -10.82 -6.00
N VAL A 396 11.08 -10.57 -7.25
CA VAL A 396 12.45 -10.15 -7.57
C VAL A 396 12.84 -8.86 -6.84
N GLN A 397 11.90 -7.93 -6.69
CA GLN A 397 12.16 -6.68 -5.98
C GLN A 397 12.49 -6.93 -4.49
N GLU A 398 11.82 -7.87 -3.86
CA GLU A 398 12.10 -8.27 -2.47
C GLU A 398 13.45 -9.00 -2.37
N ALA A 399 13.77 -9.89 -3.31
CA ALA A 399 15.06 -10.58 -3.40
C ALA A 399 16.25 -9.62 -3.58
N LEU A 400 16.04 -8.51 -4.32
CA LEU A 400 17.04 -7.44 -4.54
C LEU A 400 17.16 -6.48 -3.35
N GLN A 401 16.23 -6.51 -2.40
CA GLN A 401 16.21 -5.58 -1.28
C GLN A 401 17.25 -5.95 -0.22
N ASN A 402 18.40 -5.28 -0.24
CA ASN A 402 19.46 -5.49 0.75
C ASN A 402 19.26 -4.68 2.04
N GLN A 403 18.47 -3.62 1.99
CA GLN A 403 18.21 -2.78 3.17
C GLN A 403 16.76 -2.91 3.60
N ILE A 404 16.56 -3.29 4.85
CA ILE A 404 15.26 -3.47 5.48
C ILE A 404 15.18 -2.50 6.65
N SER A 405 14.07 -1.78 6.75
CA SER A 405 13.82 -0.82 7.83
C SER A 405 12.49 -1.08 8.51
N SER A 406 12.46 -0.82 9.81
CA SER A 406 11.26 -0.91 10.62
C SER A 406 11.10 0.34 11.47
N SER A 407 9.87 0.76 11.68
CA SER A 407 9.55 1.86 12.56
C SER A 407 8.25 1.59 13.33
N ILE A 408 8.29 1.83 14.64
CA ILE A 408 7.10 1.93 15.48
C ILE A 408 7.10 3.35 16.01
N SER A 409 6.04 4.11 15.77
CA SER A 409 5.95 5.53 16.09
C SER A 409 4.69 5.83 16.86
N TYR A 410 4.86 6.47 18.01
CA TYR A 410 3.79 7.09 18.76
C TYR A 410 4.00 8.60 18.76
N SER A 411 3.01 9.36 18.36
CA SER A 411 3.07 10.81 18.45
C SER A 411 1.83 11.39 19.12
N LYS A 412 2.05 12.45 19.89
CA LYS A 412 0.99 13.21 20.55
C LYS A 412 1.23 14.69 20.36
N ASN A 413 0.24 15.34 19.83
CA ASN A 413 0.23 16.78 19.60
C ASN A 413 -0.79 17.43 20.52
N TRP A 414 -0.37 18.40 21.31
CA TRP A 414 -1.23 19.19 22.17
C TRP A 414 -1.51 20.55 21.50
N ASN A 415 -2.61 20.60 20.76
CA ASN A 415 -3.14 21.81 20.10
C ASN A 415 -2.11 22.59 19.26
N GLY A 416 -1.20 21.88 18.59
CA GLY A 416 -0.14 22.47 17.77
C GLY A 416 0.98 23.15 18.57
N LYS A 417 0.91 23.19 19.91
CA LYS A 417 1.89 23.87 20.77
C LYS A 417 3.05 22.95 21.20
N VAL A 418 2.74 21.76 21.58
CA VAL A 418 3.72 20.75 21.99
C VAL A 418 3.50 19.48 21.21
N ASN A 419 4.57 18.88 20.68
CA ASN A 419 4.55 17.63 19.98
C ASN A 419 5.56 16.67 20.62
N LEU A 420 5.09 15.52 21.08
CA LEU A 420 5.91 14.41 21.57
C LEU A 420 5.88 13.29 20.51
N SER A 421 7.06 12.80 20.12
CA SER A 421 7.21 11.63 19.25
C SER A 421 8.13 10.62 19.94
N ILE A 422 7.68 9.38 20.04
CA ILE A 422 8.45 8.26 20.57
C ILE A 422 8.53 7.22 19.46
N ASN A 423 9.74 6.92 19.02
CA ASN A 423 9.98 6.01 17.92
C ASN A 423 10.91 4.87 18.36
N ALA A 424 10.61 3.68 17.87
CA ALA A 424 11.51 2.55 17.82
C ALA A 424 11.89 2.30 16.37
N LEU A 425 13.18 2.39 16.04
CA LEU A 425 13.69 2.27 14.69
C LEU A 425 14.63 1.07 14.58
N HIS A 426 14.53 0.35 13.49
CA HIS A 426 15.41 -0.74 13.11
C HIS A 426 15.82 -0.58 11.65
N ASN A 427 17.11 -0.74 11.37
CA ASN A 427 17.64 -0.87 10.02
C ASN A 427 18.54 -2.09 9.96
N GLN A 428 18.40 -2.85 8.90
CA GLN A 428 19.17 -4.06 8.64
C GLN A 428 19.73 -4.01 7.23
N ASN A 429 21.00 -4.41 7.08
CA ASN A 429 21.60 -4.66 5.78
C ASN A 429 21.87 -6.18 5.67
N SER A 430 21.14 -6.82 4.76
CA SER A 430 21.21 -8.29 4.56
C SER A 430 22.55 -8.73 3.94
N ARG A 431 23.24 -7.84 3.19
CA ARG A 431 24.48 -8.18 2.49
C ARG A 431 25.65 -8.42 3.44
N ASP A 432 25.79 -7.58 4.47
CA ASP A 432 26.87 -7.67 5.47
C ASP A 432 26.37 -8.14 6.83
N SER A 433 25.09 -8.52 6.92
CA SER A 433 24.40 -9.00 8.12
C SER A 433 24.52 -8.03 9.30
N SER A 434 24.48 -6.72 9.02
CA SER A 434 24.52 -5.67 10.04
C SER A 434 23.13 -5.19 10.42
N TYR A 435 23.00 -4.86 11.71
CA TYR A 435 21.78 -4.36 12.32
C TYR A 435 22.04 -3.05 13.03
N SER A 436 21.10 -2.12 12.95
CA SER A 436 21.06 -0.88 13.70
C SER A 436 19.69 -0.73 14.37
N PHE A 437 19.67 -0.69 15.69
CA PHE A 437 18.46 -0.40 16.46
C PHE A 437 18.60 0.94 17.16
N THR A 438 17.55 1.76 17.11
CA THR A 438 17.41 2.97 17.92
C THR A 438 16.18 2.84 18.79
N LEU A 439 16.37 2.56 20.08
CA LEU A 439 15.36 2.14 21.04
C LEU A 439 15.61 2.75 22.43
N PRO A 440 14.87 3.76 22.90
CA PRO A 440 13.93 4.60 22.17
C PRO A 440 14.62 5.75 21.42
N ASN A 441 13.88 6.35 20.48
CA ASN A 441 14.13 7.69 19.95
C ASN A 441 12.95 8.59 20.37
N VAL A 442 13.18 9.42 21.37
CA VAL A 442 12.14 10.31 21.93
C VAL A 442 12.42 11.73 21.49
N THR A 443 11.47 12.38 20.86
CA THR A 443 11.56 13.79 20.46
C THR A 443 10.42 14.58 21.08
N LEU A 444 10.73 15.66 21.77
CA LEU A 444 9.76 16.62 22.29
C LEU A 444 10.04 17.98 21.65
N SER A 445 9.06 18.50 20.95
CA SER A 445 9.11 19.83 20.32
C SER A 445 8.07 20.75 20.91
N VAL A 446 8.47 21.92 21.32
CA VAL A 446 7.61 23.04 21.68
C VAL A 446 7.62 24.02 20.51
N SER A 447 6.46 24.21 19.90
CA SER A 447 6.29 25.15 18.79
C SER A 447 6.69 26.56 19.24
N ARG A 448 7.20 27.32 18.29
CA ARG A 448 7.62 28.70 18.56
C ARG A 448 6.48 29.50 19.19
N PHE A 449 6.74 30.11 20.34
CA PHE A 449 5.81 30.99 21.04
C PHE A 449 6.45 32.35 21.32
N TYR A 450 5.63 33.33 21.60
CA TYR A 450 6.05 34.70 21.82
C TYR A 450 5.77 35.05 23.28
N PRO A 451 6.76 34.97 24.19
CA PRO A 451 6.55 35.09 25.62
C PRO A 451 6.10 36.50 26.03
N PHE A 452 6.46 37.53 25.28
CA PHE A 452 6.15 38.92 25.58
C PHE A 452 4.96 39.50 24.79
N LYS A 453 4.28 38.66 23.99
CA LYS A 453 3.14 39.11 23.18
C LYS A 453 1.89 39.27 24.04
N GLN A 454 1.35 40.46 24.08
CA GLN A 454 0.10 40.75 24.79
C GLN A 454 -1.10 40.07 24.08
N LYS A 455 -2.01 39.45 24.88
CA LYS A 455 -3.17 38.76 24.35
C LYS A 455 -4.21 39.70 23.77
N ASN A 456 -4.49 40.83 24.49
CA ASN A 456 -5.48 41.84 24.11
C ASN A 456 -4.76 43.15 23.81
N ARG A 457 -4.45 43.35 22.54
CA ARG A 457 -3.62 44.46 22.13
C ARG A 457 -4.45 45.55 21.44
N VAL A 458 -4.13 46.80 21.74
CA VAL A 458 -4.51 47.98 21.00
C VAL A 458 -3.26 48.67 20.45
N GLY A 459 -3.17 48.86 19.16
CA GLY A 459 -2.05 49.52 18.48
C GLY A 459 -0.98 48.59 17.85
N LYS A 460 0.14 49.18 17.35
CA LYS A 460 1.20 48.48 16.66
C LYS A 460 2.05 47.61 17.59
N GLU A 461 2.52 46.46 17.06
CA GLU A 461 3.38 45.51 17.77
C GLU A 461 4.72 46.13 18.18
N LYS A 462 5.05 46.08 19.46
CA LYS A 462 6.35 46.57 19.96
C LYS A 462 7.46 45.59 19.58
N TRP A 463 8.69 46.07 19.47
CA TRP A 463 9.81 45.25 19.01
C TRP A 463 10.06 44.01 19.88
N TYR A 464 9.91 44.10 21.20
CA TYR A 464 10.13 42.98 22.11
C TYR A 464 9.04 41.90 22.07
N GLU A 465 7.85 42.24 21.60
CA GLU A 465 6.75 41.29 21.46
C GLU A 465 6.96 40.32 20.28
N LYS A 466 7.88 40.65 19.37
CA LYS A 466 8.34 39.80 18.28
C LYS A 466 9.42 38.81 18.69
N PHE A 467 9.90 38.87 19.93
CA PHE A 467 10.81 37.87 20.48
C PHE A 467 10.10 36.52 20.57
N SER A 468 10.72 35.51 20.05
CA SER A 468 10.14 34.17 20.01
C SER A 468 11.09 33.12 20.55
N LEU A 469 10.53 32.11 21.21
CA LEU A 469 11.26 30.98 21.75
C LEU A 469 10.63 29.68 21.25
N GLY A 470 11.46 28.78 20.74
CA GLY A 470 11.10 27.41 20.40
C GLY A 470 12.06 26.44 21.10
N TYR A 471 11.59 25.26 21.42
CA TYR A 471 12.41 24.24 22.07
C TYR A 471 12.21 22.88 21.40
N ASN A 472 13.30 22.18 21.18
CA ASN A 472 13.29 20.81 20.68
C ASN A 472 14.34 19.98 21.43
N THR A 473 13.94 18.82 21.91
CA THR A 473 14.85 17.87 22.52
C THR A 473 14.68 16.49 21.91
N SER A 474 15.78 15.76 21.78
CA SER A 474 15.80 14.37 21.32
C SER A 474 16.68 13.52 22.23
N LEU A 475 16.10 12.47 22.77
CA LEU A 475 16.80 11.39 23.49
C LEU A 475 16.88 10.19 22.57
N GLN A 476 18.07 9.67 22.35
CA GLN A 476 18.29 8.49 21.51
C GLN A 476 19.16 7.46 22.23
N ASN A 477 18.83 6.20 22.03
CA ASN A 477 19.64 5.08 22.47
C ASN A 477 19.80 4.12 21.28
N ARG A 478 21.01 3.94 20.75
CA ARG A 478 21.29 3.22 19.50
C ARG A 478 22.35 2.15 19.71
N ILE A 479 22.15 1.01 19.04
CA ILE A 479 23.15 -0.05 18.94
C ILE A 479 23.35 -0.44 17.48
N ASN A 480 24.59 -0.63 17.07
CA ASN A 480 24.97 -1.19 15.78
C ASN A 480 25.78 -2.47 16.02
N PHE A 481 25.44 -3.55 15.35
CA PHE A 481 26.14 -4.83 15.49
C PHE A 481 25.95 -5.72 14.26
N LYS A 482 26.83 -6.71 14.08
CA LYS A 482 26.66 -7.79 13.11
C LYS A 482 25.92 -8.97 13.73
N ALA A 483 25.19 -9.75 12.94
CA ALA A 483 24.45 -10.92 13.41
C ALA A 483 25.34 -11.87 14.25
N SER A 484 26.60 -12.02 13.86
CA SER A 484 27.60 -12.85 14.57
C SER A 484 28.00 -12.34 15.95
N GLU A 485 27.74 -11.09 16.27
CA GLU A 485 28.09 -10.45 17.55
C GLU A 485 26.94 -10.47 18.57
N PHE A 486 25.76 -10.89 18.12
CA PHE A 486 24.59 -10.91 18.96
C PHE A 486 24.79 -11.82 20.19
N ASN A 487 24.43 -11.32 21.37
CA ASN A 487 24.53 -12.01 22.67
C ASN A 487 25.94 -12.51 23.06
N LYS A 488 27.01 -11.98 22.43
CA LYS A 488 28.39 -12.21 22.89
C LYS A 488 28.72 -11.33 24.11
N PRO A 489 29.72 -11.70 24.92
CA PRO A 489 30.21 -10.85 25.99
C PRO A 489 30.49 -9.42 25.48
N GLY A 490 30.04 -8.41 26.21
CA GLY A 490 30.16 -7.01 25.79
C GLY A 490 29.15 -6.51 24.74
N PHE A 491 28.16 -7.31 24.35
CA PHE A 491 27.12 -6.89 23.41
C PHE A 491 26.36 -5.65 23.90
N TRP A 492 25.96 -5.63 25.15
CA TRP A 492 25.23 -4.51 25.76
C TRP A 492 26.07 -3.24 25.88
N ASP A 493 27.39 -3.39 25.89
CA ASP A 493 28.34 -2.29 25.94
C ASP A 493 28.47 -1.53 24.60
N LYS A 494 27.88 -2.04 23.55
CA LYS A 494 27.83 -1.37 22.24
C LYS A 494 26.74 -0.29 22.15
N PHE A 495 25.81 -0.23 23.12
CA PHE A 495 24.80 0.82 23.12
C PHE A 495 25.43 2.21 23.25
N GLN A 496 24.97 3.12 22.43
CA GLN A 496 25.30 4.54 22.45
C GLN A 496 24.06 5.31 22.81
N ASN A 497 24.13 6.15 23.82
CA ASN A 497 23.03 6.98 24.27
C ASN A 497 23.43 8.45 24.33
N GLY A 498 22.42 9.31 24.24
CA GLY A 498 22.65 10.74 24.33
C GLY A 498 21.35 11.51 24.21
N MET A 499 21.34 12.70 24.77
CA MET A 499 20.21 13.62 24.69
C MET A 499 20.68 14.96 24.13
N ALA A 500 19.97 15.49 23.15
CA ALA A 500 20.26 16.79 22.55
C ALA A 500 19.11 17.75 22.84
N HIS A 501 19.45 18.96 23.25
CA HIS A 501 18.50 20.06 23.50
C HIS A 501 18.81 21.21 22.55
N ASN A 502 17.82 21.74 21.87
CA ASN A 502 17.94 22.88 20.97
C ASN A 502 16.92 23.94 21.31
N PHE A 503 17.38 25.13 21.65
CA PHE A 503 16.58 26.30 21.92
C PHE A 503 16.71 27.26 20.73
N GLN A 504 15.59 27.56 20.10
CA GLN A 504 15.50 28.49 18.97
C GLN A 504 15.04 29.85 19.49
N ILE A 505 15.94 30.78 19.56
CA ILE A 505 15.66 32.14 20.02
C ILE A 505 15.56 33.03 18.79
N GLY A 506 14.34 33.41 18.43
CA GLY A 506 14.07 34.33 17.32
C GLY A 506 14.00 35.77 17.82
N LEU A 507 14.91 36.60 17.30
CA LEU A 507 14.93 38.03 17.55
C LEU A 507 14.07 38.79 16.53
N PRO A 508 13.65 40.04 16.80
CA PRO A 508 12.87 40.83 15.88
C PRO A 508 13.60 41.05 14.55
N ASN A 509 12.90 40.87 13.45
CA ASN A 509 13.40 41.22 12.14
C ASN A 509 13.36 42.73 11.92
N PHE A 510 14.38 43.27 11.29
CA PHE A 510 14.49 44.69 10.92
C PHE A 510 14.50 44.83 9.41
N THR A 511 13.97 45.90 8.90
CA THR A 511 14.08 46.28 7.48
C THR A 511 14.96 47.49 7.37
N LEU A 512 16.15 47.29 6.76
CA LEU A 512 17.09 48.35 6.46
C LEU A 512 16.79 48.95 5.10
N LEU A 513 16.81 50.28 4.99
CA LEU A 513 16.58 51.00 3.72
C LEU A 513 15.27 50.58 3.00
N LYS A 514 14.25 50.11 3.73
CA LYS A 514 12.96 49.59 3.25
C LYS A 514 13.01 48.30 2.38
N TYR A 515 14.20 47.86 1.95
CA TYR A 515 14.36 46.78 0.96
C TYR A 515 15.21 45.60 1.46
N ILE A 516 16.02 45.79 2.47
CA ILE A 516 16.94 44.77 3.01
C ILE A 516 16.38 44.24 4.32
N ASN A 517 16.03 42.98 4.34
CA ASN A 517 15.59 42.30 5.55
C ASN A 517 16.78 41.78 6.34
N LEU A 518 16.90 42.23 7.57
CA LEU A 518 17.87 41.76 8.56
C LEU A 518 17.17 40.85 9.56
N THR A 519 17.68 39.64 9.67
CA THR A 519 17.11 38.62 10.56
C THR A 519 18.22 38.13 11.51
N PRO A 520 18.33 38.75 12.69
CA PRO A 520 19.23 38.23 13.72
C PRO A 520 18.62 36.99 14.37
N SER A 521 19.48 36.04 14.76
CA SER A 521 19.07 34.85 15.49
C SER A 521 20.18 34.40 16.44
N VAL A 522 19.76 33.83 17.56
CA VAL A 522 20.65 33.17 18.50
C VAL A 522 20.18 31.73 18.63
N SER A 523 21.12 30.81 18.49
CA SER A 523 20.84 29.38 18.76
C SER A 523 21.63 28.98 19.99
N TYR A 524 20.99 28.22 20.86
CA TYR A 524 21.60 27.58 22.00
C TYR A 524 21.22 26.10 21.95
N GLY A 525 22.22 25.24 22.02
CA GLY A 525 22.07 23.81 22.10
C GLY A 525 22.88 23.21 23.22
N MET A 526 22.43 22.07 23.74
CA MET A 526 23.11 21.35 24.78
C MET A 526 23.03 19.85 24.45
N ASN A 527 24.18 19.16 24.51
CA ASN A 527 24.20 17.72 24.38
C ASN A 527 24.56 17.10 25.72
N TRP A 528 23.77 16.12 26.15
CA TRP A 528 24.03 15.32 27.32
C TRP A 528 24.60 13.97 26.93
N PHE A 529 25.65 13.57 27.66
CA PHE A 529 26.33 12.29 27.53
C PHE A 529 26.14 11.52 28.84
N PHE A 530 25.85 10.24 28.74
CA PHE A 530 25.60 9.42 29.92
C PHE A 530 26.64 8.31 30.14
N ARG A 531 27.67 8.32 29.31
CA ARG A 531 28.77 7.35 29.34
C ARG A 531 30.07 8.03 28.91
N ASP A 532 31.16 7.69 29.56
CA ASP A 532 32.52 8.07 29.21
C ASP A 532 33.28 6.91 28.56
N THR A 533 34.41 7.23 27.94
CA THR A 533 35.34 6.28 27.35
C THR A 533 36.76 6.76 27.66
N GLU A 534 37.49 5.99 28.41
CA GLU A 534 38.92 6.26 28.68
C GLU A 534 39.78 5.55 27.65
N LYS A 535 40.91 6.18 27.29
CA LYS A 535 41.91 5.56 26.44
C LYS A 535 43.06 5.07 27.32
N VAL A 536 43.41 3.80 27.16
CA VAL A 536 44.50 3.15 27.90
C VAL A 536 45.44 2.49 26.88
N TYR A 537 46.75 2.72 27.06
CA TYR A 537 47.71 2.00 26.25
C TYR A 537 47.87 0.57 26.77
N ASN A 538 47.71 -0.40 25.90
CA ASN A 538 47.92 -1.80 26.20
C ASN A 538 49.32 -2.22 25.69
N PRO A 539 50.28 -2.54 26.59
CA PRO A 539 51.61 -2.93 26.19
C PRO A 539 51.65 -4.25 25.39
N ASP A 540 50.75 -5.18 25.71
CA ASP A 540 50.71 -6.50 25.08
C ASP A 540 50.30 -6.41 23.62
N THR A 541 49.33 -5.55 23.28
CA THR A 541 48.88 -5.32 21.91
C THR A 541 49.65 -4.22 21.19
N GLY A 542 50.36 -3.34 21.95
CA GLY A 542 51.04 -2.15 21.45
C GLY A 542 50.09 -1.08 20.89
N ARG A 543 48.82 -1.09 21.33
CA ARG A 543 47.79 -0.18 20.85
C ARG A 543 47.11 0.56 21.99
N VAL A 544 46.58 1.73 21.67
CA VAL A 544 45.69 2.45 22.56
C VAL A 544 44.28 1.86 22.41
N GLU A 545 43.70 1.37 23.48
CA GLU A 545 42.40 0.73 23.54
C GLU A 545 41.40 1.65 24.25
N ASP A 546 40.14 1.55 23.84
CA ASP A 546 39.02 2.29 24.41
C ASP A 546 38.38 1.48 25.54
N VAL A 547 38.50 1.94 26.77
CA VAL A 547 37.86 1.36 27.96
C VAL A 547 36.55 2.14 28.19
N LYS A 548 35.43 1.51 27.91
CA LYS A 548 34.11 2.12 28.06
C LYS A 548 33.63 2.01 29.51
N GLY A 549 33.22 3.13 30.09
CA GLY A 549 32.55 3.18 31.38
C GLY A 549 31.18 2.48 31.34
N LYS A 550 30.50 2.35 32.48
CA LYS A 550 29.18 1.79 32.60
C LYS A 550 28.16 2.67 31.91
N MET A 551 27.12 2.06 31.28
CA MET A 551 26.00 2.80 30.70
C MET A 551 25.29 3.56 31.83
N PHE A 552 25.03 4.86 31.63
CA PHE A 552 24.52 5.78 32.67
C PHE A 552 25.44 5.96 33.91
N GLY A 553 26.73 5.60 33.80
CA GLY A 553 27.72 5.74 34.88
C GLY A 553 28.41 7.08 34.92
N ALA A 554 28.31 7.92 33.89
CA ALA A 554 28.91 9.24 33.82
C ALA A 554 27.87 10.25 33.27
N PHE A 555 28.05 11.51 33.64
CA PHE A 555 27.26 12.61 33.10
C PHE A 555 28.17 13.71 32.58
N GLY A 556 27.96 14.10 31.33
CA GLY A 556 28.63 15.26 30.72
C GLY A 556 27.64 16.09 29.91
N ALA A 557 27.80 17.39 29.96
CA ALA A 557 27.00 18.32 29.20
C ALA A 557 27.86 19.26 28.37
N THR A 558 27.62 19.36 27.08
CA THR A 558 28.23 20.34 26.19
C THR A 558 27.26 21.46 25.87
N HIS A 559 27.78 22.67 25.78
CA HIS A 559 27.02 23.88 25.48
C HIS A 559 27.40 24.40 24.10
N ASN A 560 26.45 24.41 23.17
CA ASN A 560 26.60 24.89 21.82
C ASN A 560 25.81 26.18 21.66
N TYR A 561 26.49 27.30 21.49
CA TYR A 561 25.84 28.58 21.27
C TYR A 561 26.47 29.29 20.07
N SER A 562 25.58 29.95 19.29
CA SER A 562 26.01 30.76 18.16
C SER A 562 25.04 31.93 17.95
N GLY A 563 25.59 33.06 17.56
CA GLY A 563 24.80 34.17 17.07
C GLY A 563 24.94 34.30 15.57
N SER A 564 23.87 34.63 14.88
CA SER A 564 23.91 34.90 13.44
C SER A 564 23.01 36.07 13.07
N ILE A 565 23.42 36.77 12.01
CA ILE A 565 22.60 37.79 11.37
C ILE A 565 22.55 37.50 9.87
N SER A 566 21.35 37.34 9.34
CA SER A 566 21.13 37.12 7.91
C SER A 566 20.56 38.39 7.27
N MET A 567 21.11 38.76 6.16
CA MET A 567 20.70 39.89 5.34
C MET A 567 20.20 39.35 4.00
N SER A 568 19.00 39.69 3.61
CA SER A 568 18.44 39.25 2.34
C SER A 568 17.61 40.35 1.67
N THR A 569 17.64 40.38 0.33
CA THR A 569 16.80 41.26 -0.47
C THR A 569 16.37 40.56 -1.74
N ARG A 570 15.45 41.19 -2.46
CA ARG A 570 15.01 40.73 -3.78
C ARG A 570 15.11 41.86 -4.77
N LEU A 571 15.85 41.62 -5.87
CA LEU A 571 16.00 42.52 -6.98
C LEU A 571 15.21 41.98 -8.15
N TYR A 572 14.51 42.87 -8.84
CA TYR A 572 13.67 42.52 -9.98
C TYR A 572 14.17 43.22 -11.23
N GLY A 573 14.51 42.43 -12.22
CA GLY A 573 14.79 42.91 -13.58
C GLY A 573 13.65 42.47 -14.52
N ILE A 574 13.18 43.37 -15.35
CA ILE A 574 12.17 43.05 -16.38
C ILE A 574 12.70 43.52 -17.70
N PHE A 575 12.90 42.60 -18.64
CA PHE A 575 13.30 42.84 -20.00
C PHE A 575 12.05 42.72 -20.92
N ASN A 576 11.61 43.83 -21.52
CA ASN A 576 10.42 43.86 -22.37
C ASN A 576 10.83 43.78 -23.85
N PHE A 577 10.23 42.85 -24.57
CA PHE A 577 10.48 42.62 -26.02
C PHE A 577 9.35 43.10 -26.92
N GLY A 578 8.23 43.56 -26.35
CA GLY A 578 7.05 44.07 -27.07
C GLY A 578 5.85 43.09 -27.01
N LYS A 579 4.64 43.69 -27.05
CA LYS A 579 3.36 42.95 -26.86
C LYS A 579 3.07 41.96 -28.01
N HIS A 580 3.60 42.20 -29.21
CA HIS A 580 3.32 41.41 -30.41
C HIS A 580 4.30 40.24 -30.60
N LYS A 581 5.42 40.21 -29.87
CA LYS A 581 6.40 39.12 -29.96
C LYS A 581 5.95 37.89 -29.20
N LYS A 582 6.43 36.71 -29.61
CA LYS A 582 6.14 35.42 -28.95
C LYS A 582 6.54 35.44 -27.48
N VAL A 583 7.72 35.97 -27.18
CA VAL A 583 8.16 36.30 -25.81
C VAL A 583 7.94 37.81 -25.63
N GLN A 584 7.05 38.16 -24.70
CA GLN A 584 6.69 39.56 -24.45
C GLN A 584 7.63 40.21 -23.43
N ALA A 585 8.00 39.47 -22.40
CA ALA A 585 8.93 39.94 -21.38
C ALA A 585 9.61 38.75 -20.67
N ILE A 586 10.82 38.99 -20.17
CA ILE A 586 11.51 38.09 -19.23
C ILE A 586 11.70 38.83 -17.92
N ARG A 587 11.19 38.24 -16.85
CA ARG A 587 11.42 38.70 -15.47
C ARG A 587 12.55 37.88 -14.87
N HIS A 588 13.60 38.54 -14.40
CA HIS A 588 14.69 37.99 -13.62
C HIS A 588 14.53 38.45 -12.17
N VAL A 589 14.47 37.52 -11.24
CA VAL A 589 14.45 37.81 -9.82
C VAL A 589 15.76 37.33 -9.22
N VAL A 590 16.53 38.25 -8.71
CA VAL A 590 17.79 37.97 -8.00
C VAL A 590 17.56 38.09 -6.49
N SER A 591 17.89 37.06 -5.75
CA SER A 591 17.72 37.00 -4.31
C SER A 591 19.09 36.77 -3.62
N PRO A 592 19.90 37.85 -3.46
CA PRO A 592 21.13 37.76 -2.71
C PRO A 592 20.83 37.61 -1.22
N SER A 593 21.59 36.75 -0.58
CA SER A 593 21.58 36.61 0.88
C SER A 593 23.01 36.52 1.42
N LEU A 594 23.26 37.20 2.49
CA LEU A 594 24.52 37.21 3.22
C LEU A 594 24.22 36.86 4.67
N SER A 595 24.93 35.89 5.24
CA SER A 595 24.73 35.46 6.63
C SER A 595 26.07 35.42 7.34
N ALA A 596 26.22 36.30 8.32
CA ALA A 596 27.35 36.26 9.24
C ALA A 596 26.98 35.46 10.50
N SER A 597 27.82 34.54 10.90
CA SER A 597 27.61 33.78 12.15
C SER A 597 28.91 33.66 12.93
N PHE A 598 28.79 33.78 14.24
CA PHE A 598 29.88 33.64 15.19
C PHE A 598 29.56 32.53 16.20
N SER A 599 30.52 31.65 16.41
CA SER A 599 30.45 30.58 17.40
C SER A 599 31.75 30.57 18.17
N PRO A 600 31.75 30.93 19.44
CA PRO A 600 32.98 30.92 20.27
C PRO A 600 33.47 29.50 20.54
N ASP A 601 34.68 29.38 21.06
CA ASP A 601 35.27 28.08 21.43
C ASP A 601 34.44 27.40 22.53
N LYS A 602 33.75 26.32 22.15
CA LYS A 602 32.88 25.56 23.04
C LYS A 602 33.64 24.55 23.88
N ALA A 603 34.83 24.17 23.45
CA ALA A 603 35.66 23.21 24.16
C ALA A 603 36.30 23.81 25.42
N LYS A 604 36.52 25.14 25.47
CA LYS A 604 37.13 25.86 26.60
C LYS A 604 36.38 25.62 27.93
N TYR A 605 35.10 25.47 27.90
CA TYR A 605 34.24 25.28 29.08
C TYR A 605 33.75 23.84 29.26
N PHE A 606 34.28 22.92 28.46
CA PHE A 606 33.87 21.53 28.48
C PHE A 606 34.95 20.63 29.06
N ASN A 607 34.68 20.07 30.24
CA ASN A 607 35.67 19.25 30.98
C ASN A 607 35.74 17.79 30.49
N GLY A 608 35.68 17.57 29.17
CA GLY A 608 35.72 16.22 28.57
C GLY A 608 37.07 15.87 27.92
N TYR A 609 37.99 16.84 27.78
CA TYR A 609 39.28 16.57 27.17
C TYR A 609 40.28 16.01 28.19
N ARG A 610 41.01 14.98 27.77
CA ARG A 610 42.09 14.32 28.55
C ARG A 610 43.28 14.13 27.65
N THR A 611 44.47 14.01 28.28
CA THR A 611 45.73 13.72 27.60
C THR A 611 46.23 12.37 28.11
N LEU A 612 46.45 11.44 27.19
CA LEU A 612 47.13 10.18 27.47
C LEU A 612 48.57 10.29 27.04
N THR A 613 49.49 10.12 27.96
CA THR A 613 50.94 10.01 27.69
C THR A 613 51.37 8.58 27.94
N TYR A 614 52.01 7.96 26.99
CA TYR A 614 52.50 6.58 27.07
C TYR A 614 53.79 6.39 26.31
N THR A 615 54.56 5.40 26.69
CA THR A 615 55.78 4.97 25.98
C THR A 615 55.40 3.82 25.04
N ASP A 616 55.63 4.00 23.75
CA ASP A 616 55.36 2.97 22.78
C ASP A 616 56.40 1.83 22.80
N ARG A 617 56.17 0.76 21.99
CA ARG A 617 57.10 -0.37 21.92
C ARG A 617 58.49 -0.02 21.38
N SER A 618 58.66 1.15 20.76
CA SER A 618 59.96 1.64 20.28
C SER A 618 60.71 2.45 21.33
N GLY A 619 60.11 2.66 22.52
CA GLY A 619 60.67 3.49 23.58
C GLY A 619 60.39 4.97 23.43
N GLU A 620 59.56 5.38 22.44
CA GLU A 620 59.21 6.77 22.21
C GLU A 620 58.02 7.19 23.09
N ILE A 621 58.13 8.33 23.74
CA ILE A 621 57.04 8.91 24.52
C ILE A 621 56.04 9.58 23.56
N LYS A 622 54.83 9.08 23.53
CA LYS A 622 53.74 9.63 22.75
C LYS A 622 52.68 10.26 23.63
N THR A 623 52.19 11.40 23.20
CA THR A 623 51.12 12.13 23.86
C THR A 623 49.93 12.24 22.90
N GLN A 624 48.77 11.76 23.31
CA GLN A 624 47.53 11.83 22.54
C GLN A 624 46.47 12.53 23.36
N GLU A 625 45.95 13.61 22.83
CA GLU A 625 44.77 14.24 23.40
C GLU A 625 43.50 13.56 22.88
N TYR A 626 42.52 13.30 23.74
CA TYR A 626 41.25 12.72 23.38
C TYR A 626 40.13 13.31 24.24
N ASN A 627 38.88 13.09 23.78
CA ASN A 627 37.73 13.49 24.54
C ASN A 627 37.01 12.22 25.03
N ILE A 628 36.74 12.17 26.35
CA ILE A 628 36.12 11.00 27.01
C ILE A 628 34.69 10.68 26.50
N TYR A 629 34.02 11.63 25.84
CA TYR A 629 32.71 11.44 25.24
C TYR A 629 32.76 11.27 23.71
N ALA A 630 33.99 11.20 23.13
CA ALA A 630 34.12 10.93 21.69
C ALA A 630 33.59 9.54 21.33
N GLY A 631 33.04 9.41 20.14
CA GLY A 631 32.45 8.14 19.69
C GLY A 631 31.05 7.83 20.24
N GLN A 632 30.46 8.70 21.06
CA GLN A 632 29.07 8.62 21.49
C GLN A 632 28.12 9.12 20.37
N LEU A 633 26.83 9.01 20.61
CA LEU A 633 25.80 9.35 19.63
C LEU A 633 25.84 10.83 19.23
N ASN A 634 25.99 11.72 20.20
CA ASN A 634 26.09 13.15 19.97
C ASN A 634 27.55 13.53 19.73
N SER A 635 27.81 14.48 18.84
CA SER A 635 29.15 15.01 18.62
C SER A 635 29.61 15.84 19.80
N VAL A 636 30.88 15.68 20.15
CA VAL A 636 31.56 16.57 21.10
C VAL A 636 31.93 17.88 20.40
N PRO A 637 31.98 19.00 21.12
CA PRO A 637 32.39 20.28 20.54
C PRO A 637 33.82 20.22 20.06
N GLY A 638 34.08 20.69 18.85
CA GLY A 638 35.47 20.93 18.39
C GLY A 638 36.09 22.10 19.13
N LYS A 639 37.42 22.09 19.23
CA LYS A 639 38.20 23.22 19.72
C LYS A 639 38.24 24.38 18.72
N GLY A 640 38.31 25.58 19.20
CA GLY A 640 38.43 26.81 18.42
C GLY A 640 37.09 27.52 18.18
N SER A 641 37.22 28.82 17.96
CA SER A 641 36.10 29.69 17.59
C SER A 641 35.89 29.67 16.07
N SER A 642 34.68 29.93 15.61
CA SER A 642 34.41 30.11 14.19
C SER A 642 33.63 31.40 13.93
N ALA A 643 34.07 32.15 12.93
CA ALA A 643 33.37 33.32 12.39
C ALA A 643 33.18 33.13 10.91
N THR A 644 31.95 32.83 10.49
CA THR A 644 31.66 32.48 9.10
C THR A 644 30.77 33.51 8.43
N LEU A 645 31.12 33.86 7.21
CA LEU A 645 30.33 34.66 6.32
C LEU A 645 29.89 33.78 5.15
N ASN A 646 28.60 33.52 5.06
CA ASN A 646 28.03 32.72 4.00
C ASN A 646 27.31 33.65 3.01
N PHE A 647 27.56 33.44 1.74
CA PHE A 647 26.93 34.13 0.63
C PHE A 647 26.09 33.14 -0.20
N SER A 648 24.87 33.54 -0.57
CA SER A 648 24.03 32.79 -1.49
C SER A 648 23.34 33.74 -2.45
N LEU A 649 23.31 33.40 -3.73
CA LEU A 649 22.72 34.16 -4.82
C LEU A 649 21.70 33.29 -5.55
N GLY A 650 20.45 33.42 -5.18
CA GLY A 650 19.34 32.75 -5.84
C GLY A 650 18.86 33.55 -7.07
N ASN A 651 18.66 32.88 -8.18
CA ASN A 651 18.16 33.44 -9.42
C ASN A 651 16.93 32.68 -9.90
N ASN A 652 15.91 33.44 -10.31
CA ASN A 652 14.68 32.88 -10.90
C ASN A 652 14.39 33.62 -12.20
N PHE A 653 14.08 32.90 -13.26
CA PHE A 653 13.76 33.46 -14.58
C PHE A 653 12.38 33.01 -15.02
N GLU A 654 11.50 33.95 -15.31
CA GLU A 654 10.15 33.72 -15.82
C GLU A 654 9.94 34.50 -17.13
N ALA A 655 9.38 33.84 -18.13
CA ALA A 655 8.98 34.48 -19.36
C ALA A 655 7.47 34.71 -19.42
N LYS A 656 7.08 35.90 -19.90
CA LYS A 656 5.71 36.18 -20.31
C LYS A 656 5.62 35.94 -21.81
N VAL A 657 4.85 34.93 -22.21
CA VAL A 657 4.69 34.54 -23.61
C VAL A 657 3.26 34.81 -24.07
N ARG A 658 3.11 35.14 -25.38
CA ARG A 658 1.79 35.32 -25.97
C ARG A 658 1.05 33.99 -26.04
N ASP A 659 -0.19 33.96 -25.55
CA ASP A 659 -1.08 32.81 -25.65
C ASP A 659 -2.29 33.18 -26.52
N LEU A 660 -2.31 32.62 -27.73
CA LEU A 660 -3.39 32.85 -28.70
C LEU A 660 -4.67 32.06 -28.37
N ARG A 661 -4.61 31.15 -27.43
CA ARG A 661 -5.76 30.35 -27.00
C ARG A 661 -6.55 30.99 -25.85
N ASP A 662 -5.96 32.00 -25.19
CA ASP A 662 -6.61 32.72 -24.11
C ASP A 662 -7.48 33.83 -24.72
N THR A 663 -8.75 33.55 -24.93
CA THR A 663 -9.76 34.50 -25.47
C THR A 663 -10.45 35.30 -24.35
N THR A 664 -10.28 34.95 -23.10
CA THR A 664 -10.99 35.53 -21.93
C THR A 664 -10.10 36.34 -21.00
N GLY A 665 -8.79 36.25 -21.15
CA GLY A 665 -7.82 36.86 -20.26
C GLY A 665 -6.92 37.90 -20.92
N THR A 666 -5.67 37.99 -20.46
CA THR A 666 -4.67 38.96 -20.92
C THR A 666 -4.01 38.57 -22.24
N GLY A 667 -4.39 37.46 -22.89
CA GLY A 667 -3.76 36.91 -24.08
C GLY A 667 -2.28 36.52 -23.87
N SER A 668 -1.89 36.26 -22.63
CA SER A 668 -0.50 35.98 -22.29
C SER A 668 -0.40 34.97 -21.15
N LYS A 669 0.57 34.04 -21.23
CA LYS A 669 0.88 33.02 -20.22
C LYS A 669 2.27 33.27 -19.62
N LYS A 670 2.41 33.02 -18.32
CA LYS A 670 3.71 33.00 -17.65
C LYS A 670 4.30 31.58 -17.72
N ILE A 671 5.53 31.48 -18.18
CA ILE A 671 6.31 30.23 -18.22
C ILE A 671 7.56 30.45 -17.40
N LYS A 672 7.82 29.54 -16.50
CA LYS A 672 9.07 29.49 -15.75
C LYS A 672 10.16 28.93 -16.66
N LEU A 673 11.25 29.68 -16.81
CA LEU A 673 12.43 29.24 -17.54
C LEU A 673 13.42 28.54 -16.61
N ILE A 674 13.68 29.16 -15.46
CA ILE A 674 14.52 28.62 -14.39
C ILE A 674 13.81 28.93 -13.08
N ASP A 675 13.40 27.87 -12.38
CA ASP A 675 12.74 28.02 -11.07
C ASP A 675 13.71 28.47 -9.99
N ASN A 676 14.90 27.89 -9.98
CA ASN A 676 15.94 28.21 -9.02
C ASN A 676 17.33 27.88 -9.59
N LEU A 677 18.19 28.87 -9.65
CA LEU A 677 19.63 28.73 -9.89
C LEU A 677 20.34 29.42 -8.74
N ASN A 678 20.92 28.64 -7.84
CA ASN A 678 21.57 29.16 -6.63
C ASN A 678 23.06 28.89 -6.65
N PHE A 679 23.83 29.93 -6.33
CA PHE A 679 25.26 29.87 -6.05
C PHE A 679 25.46 30.10 -4.57
N SER A 680 26.24 29.26 -3.89
CA SER A 680 26.52 29.39 -2.47
C SER A 680 27.97 29.10 -2.14
N THR A 681 28.53 29.90 -1.23
CA THR A 681 29.85 29.68 -0.66
C THR A 681 29.94 30.34 0.71
N GLY A 682 31.00 30.08 1.44
CA GLY A 682 31.22 30.69 2.73
C GLY A 682 32.70 30.84 2.99
N TYR A 683 33.02 31.74 3.92
CA TYR A 683 34.40 32.02 4.37
C TYR A 683 34.43 32.01 5.89
N ASN A 684 35.31 31.22 6.49
CA ASN A 684 35.56 31.20 7.93
C ASN A 684 36.83 32.00 8.26
N PHE A 685 36.65 33.16 8.87
CA PHE A 685 37.72 34.07 9.21
C PHE A 685 38.68 33.53 10.28
N LEU A 686 38.20 32.61 11.13
CA LEU A 686 38.93 32.09 12.26
C LEU A 686 39.47 30.66 12.05
N ALA A 687 39.36 30.13 10.83
CA ALA A 687 39.99 28.86 10.51
C ALA A 687 41.49 29.04 10.29
N ASP A 688 42.31 28.13 10.80
CA ASP A 688 43.77 28.13 10.63
C ASP A 688 44.21 27.87 9.18
N SER A 689 43.35 27.17 8.43
CA SER A 689 43.58 26.81 7.03
C SER A 689 42.29 26.52 6.31
N LEU A 690 42.27 26.56 4.98
CA LEU A 690 41.15 26.26 4.12
C LEU A 690 39.91 27.10 4.47
N ASN A 691 40.09 28.38 4.67
CA ASN A 691 39.07 29.32 5.14
C ASN A 691 37.82 29.42 4.23
N MET A 692 38.00 29.26 2.94
CA MET A 692 36.89 29.30 1.98
C MET A 692 36.25 27.94 1.81
N ASN A 693 34.90 27.87 1.89
CA ASN A 693 34.14 26.67 1.61
C ASN A 693 34.06 26.43 0.12
N ASN A 694 33.69 25.20 -0.26
CA ASN A 694 33.38 24.88 -1.66
C ASN A 694 32.25 25.77 -2.20
N ILE A 695 32.36 26.10 -3.45
CA ILE A 695 31.32 26.83 -4.18
C ILE A 695 30.30 25.81 -4.68
N GLY A 696 29.08 25.85 -4.13
CA GLY A 696 27.96 25.04 -4.55
C GLY A 696 27.13 25.76 -5.60
N VAL A 697 26.79 25.06 -6.67
CA VAL A 697 25.86 25.51 -7.71
C VAL A 697 24.71 24.53 -7.78
N THR A 698 23.49 25.00 -7.61
CA THR A 698 22.29 24.17 -7.73
C THR A 698 21.32 24.77 -8.72
N LEU A 699 20.87 23.97 -9.65
CA LEU A 699 19.83 24.31 -10.65
C LEU A 699 18.64 23.39 -10.44
N SER A 700 17.45 23.97 -10.37
CA SER A 700 16.20 23.23 -10.37
C SER A 700 15.19 23.99 -11.24
N THR A 701 14.62 23.31 -12.21
CA THR A 701 13.62 23.91 -13.10
C THR A 701 12.71 22.85 -13.72
N SER A 702 11.53 23.26 -14.11
CA SER A 702 10.62 22.47 -14.92
C SER A 702 10.48 23.09 -16.32
N VAL A 703 11.26 22.58 -17.26
CA VAL A 703 11.28 23.08 -18.63
C VAL A 703 9.92 22.83 -19.30
N PHE A 704 9.28 23.90 -19.77
CA PHE A 704 7.92 23.88 -20.36
C PHE A 704 6.84 23.27 -19.44
N GLY A 705 7.10 23.19 -18.13
CA GLY A 705 6.17 22.58 -17.16
C GLY A 705 6.04 21.06 -17.28
N LYS A 706 6.89 20.39 -18.06
CA LYS A 706 6.83 18.95 -18.32
C LYS A 706 8.12 18.20 -17.99
N VAL A 707 9.27 18.82 -18.25
CA VAL A 707 10.59 18.20 -18.03
C VAL A 707 11.19 18.75 -16.75
N GLY A 708 11.25 17.92 -15.72
CA GLY A 708 11.98 18.26 -14.48
C GLY A 708 13.49 18.13 -14.72
N LEU A 709 14.23 19.21 -14.48
CA LEU A 709 15.69 19.25 -14.55
C LEU A 709 16.24 19.70 -13.20
N SER A 710 17.10 18.89 -12.60
CA SER A 710 17.90 19.29 -11.46
C SER A 710 19.36 19.00 -11.71
N ALA A 711 20.21 19.95 -11.34
CA ALA A 711 21.66 19.80 -11.42
C ALA A 711 22.32 20.39 -10.19
N ASN A 712 23.38 19.74 -9.74
CA ASN A 712 24.24 20.25 -8.69
C ASN A 712 25.69 20.10 -9.11
N ALA A 713 26.52 21.08 -8.75
CA ALA A 713 27.97 21.04 -8.94
C ALA A 713 28.64 21.64 -7.72
N ASN A 714 29.75 21.02 -7.29
CA ASN A 714 30.59 21.53 -6.22
C ASN A 714 31.98 21.80 -6.77
N PHE A 715 32.45 23.03 -6.53
CA PHE A 715 33.76 23.49 -6.94
C PHE A 715 34.60 23.78 -5.70
N ASP A 716 35.78 23.23 -5.68
CA ASP A 716 36.78 23.48 -4.62
C ASP A 716 37.71 24.62 -5.05
N PRO A 717 37.71 25.73 -4.31
CA PRO A 717 38.61 26.86 -4.62
C PRO A 717 40.08 26.59 -4.35
N TYR A 718 40.41 25.52 -3.62
CA TYR A 718 41.80 25.19 -3.24
C TYR A 718 42.45 24.19 -4.17
N GLY A 719 43.76 24.26 -4.25
CA GLY A 719 44.60 23.32 -4.97
C GLY A 719 44.65 21.94 -4.31
N ILE A 720 45.06 20.96 -5.08
CA ILE A 720 45.34 19.61 -4.62
C ILE A 720 46.78 19.22 -4.95
N LEU A 721 47.45 18.62 -4.00
CA LEU A 721 48.80 18.04 -4.16
C LEU A 721 48.62 16.51 -4.25
N VAL A 722 49.08 15.93 -5.35
CA VAL A 722 49.08 14.49 -5.61
C VAL A 722 50.52 14.04 -5.77
N ASP A 723 50.99 13.25 -4.85
CA ASP A 723 52.37 12.75 -4.82
C ASP A 723 52.45 11.32 -4.29
N LYS A 724 53.66 10.77 -4.17
CA LYS A 724 53.86 9.41 -3.66
C LYS A 724 53.29 9.21 -2.25
N ASN A 725 53.36 10.26 -1.41
CA ASN A 725 52.85 10.23 -0.03
C ASN A 725 51.35 10.45 0.05
N ASN A 726 50.76 11.10 -0.97
CA ASN A 726 49.33 11.41 -1.07
C ASN A 726 48.77 10.94 -2.42
N PRO A 727 48.71 9.66 -2.68
CA PRO A 727 48.37 9.12 -4.02
C PRO A 727 46.95 9.45 -4.44
N SER A 728 46.03 9.64 -3.51
CA SER A 728 44.65 10.05 -3.76
C SER A 728 44.42 11.55 -3.80
N GLY A 729 45.52 12.34 -3.56
CA GLY A 729 45.46 13.78 -3.51
C GLY A 729 45.10 14.34 -2.13
N LYS A 730 45.94 15.27 -1.63
CA LYS A 730 45.69 16.03 -0.40
C LYS A 730 45.37 17.48 -0.73
N ARG A 731 44.26 17.97 -0.22
CA ARG A 731 43.85 19.38 -0.33
C ARG A 731 44.85 20.26 0.44
N ILE A 732 45.34 21.34 -0.20
CA ILE A 732 46.33 22.24 0.40
C ILE A 732 45.77 23.65 0.52
N ASN A 733 46.32 24.45 1.45
CA ASN A 733 45.86 25.82 1.73
C ASN A 733 46.42 26.86 0.74
N THR A 734 46.37 26.52 -0.55
CA THR A 734 46.73 27.39 -1.66
C THR A 734 45.59 27.37 -2.66
N PHE A 735 45.17 28.53 -3.18
CA PHE A 735 44.07 28.55 -4.15
C PHE A 735 44.43 27.81 -5.45
N ALA A 736 43.45 27.15 -6.05
CA ALA A 736 43.62 26.39 -7.29
C ALA A 736 44.16 27.28 -8.43
N ILE A 737 43.72 28.54 -8.48
CA ILE A 737 44.19 29.52 -9.47
C ILE A 737 45.68 29.77 -9.40
N SER A 738 46.24 29.86 -8.18
CA SER A 738 47.68 30.07 -7.96
C SER A 738 48.54 28.86 -8.37
N MET A 739 47.91 27.71 -8.52
CA MET A 739 48.58 26.46 -8.95
C MET A 739 48.31 26.13 -10.43
N GLY A 740 47.67 27.03 -11.18
CA GLY A 740 47.26 26.75 -12.56
C GLY A 740 46.19 25.72 -12.73
N GLN A 741 45.45 25.37 -11.63
CA GLN A 741 44.38 24.36 -11.64
C GLN A 741 42.99 24.96 -11.95
N GLY A 742 42.94 26.20 -12.45
CA GLY A 742 41.70 26.94 -12.77
C GLY A 742 41.19 27.78 -11.60
N LEU A 743 40.08 28.53 -11.81
CA LEU A 743 39.48 29.38 -10.77
C LEU A 743 39.01 28.58 -9.56
N ALA A 744 38.47 27.42 -9.80
CA ALA A 744 38.08 26.42 -8.81
C ALA A 744 37.97 25.06 -9.50
N ARG A 745 38.27 23.98 -8.79
CA ARG A 745 38.25 22.62 -9.32
C ARG A 745 36.86 21.99 -9.16
N LEU A 746 36.25 21.56 -10.23
CA LEU A 746 35.05 20.76 -10.13
C LEU A 746 35.34 19.44 -9.42
N THR A 747 34.75 19.20 -8.27
CA THR A 747 34.92 17.97 -7.48
C THR A 747 33.87 16.92 -7.79
N ASN A 748 32.64 17.33 -7.86
CA ASN A 748 31.52 16.48 -8.25
C ASN A 748 30.43 17.31 -8.93
N ALA A 749 29.73 16.67 -9.86
CA ALA A 749 28.55 17.20 -10.51
C ALA A 749 27.52 16.10 -10.68
N SER A 750 26.25 16.43 -10.55
CA SER A 750 25.16 15.52 -10.89
C SER A 750 24.06 16.26 -11.62
N ILE A 751 23.45 15.58 -12.59
CA ILE A 751 22.31 16.06 -13.35
C ILE A 751 21.25 14.97 -13.30
N SER A 752 20.03 15.32 -12.96
CA SER A 752 18.88 14.44 -13.11
C SER A 752 17.81 15.12 -13.95
N LEU A 753 17.28 14.38 -14.90
CA LEU A 753 16.26 14.81 -15.81
C LEU A 753 15.12 13.79 -15.73
N SER A 754 13.93 14.27 -15.45
CA SER A 754 12.72 13.46 -15.44
C SER A 754 11.70 14.02 -16.43
N TYR A 755 11.14 13.14 -17.24
CA TYR A 755 10.12 13.50 -18.21
C TYR A 755 9.03 12.46 -18.22
N SER A 756 7.80 12.88 -18.01
CA SER A 756 6.62 12.03 -18.08
C SER A 756 5.77 12.41 -19.27
N LEU A 757 5.53 11.44 -20.12
CA LEU A 757 4.60 11.53 -21.24
C LEU A 757 3.39 10.67 -20.91
N SER A 758 2.21 11.22 -21.06
CA SER A 758 0.96 10.46 -20.91
C SER A 758 -0.03 10.90 -22.00
N GLY A 759 -0.68 9.92 -22.60
CA GLY A 759 -1.84 10.13 -23.44
C GLY A 759 -3.09 9.83 -22.59
N GLU A 760 -3.91 10.83 -22.34
CA GLU A 760 -5.24 10.60 -21.79
C GLU A 760 -6.11 10.09 -22.93
N GLY A 761 -6.43 8.80 -22.90
CA GLY A 761 -7.50 8.26 -23.70
C GLY A 761 -8.80 8.93 -23.28
N LYS A 762 -9.29 9.87 -24.02
CA LYS A 762 -10.66 10.34 -23.86
C LYS A 762 -11.58 9.20 -24.30
N ILE A 763 -11.98 8.36 -23.39
CA ILE A 763 -13.21 7.63 -23.52
C ILE A 763 -14.29 8.71 -23.54
N ASN A 764 -14.85 9.01 -24.70
CA ASN A 764 -16.04 9.85 -24.81
C ASN A 764 -17.18 9.13 -24.10
N GLY A 765 -17.39 9.45 -22.85
CA GLY A 765 -18.45 8.93 -21.98
C GLY A 765 -18.50 9.84 -20.79
N ASN A 766 -19.45 10.75 -20.84
CA ASN A 766 -19.94 11.57 -19.77
C ASN A 766 -19.79 10.92 -18.37
N ASP A 767 -19.27 11.73 -17.43
CA ASP A 767 -19.46 11.66 -15.99
C ASP A 767 -19.09 10.35 -15.28
N GLY A 768 -18.13 10.51 -14.37
CA GLY A 768 -17.76 9.51 -13.39
C GLY A 768 -18.92 9.07 -12.52
N SER A 769 -19.59 8.04 -12.91
CA SER A 769 -20.37 7.10 -12.09
C SER A 769 -21.34 6.29 -12.95
N LYS A 770 -20.86 5.50 -13.93
CA LYS A 770 -21.66 4.38 -14.44
C LYS A 770 -20.75 3.33 -15.03
N GLN A 771 -20.75 2.19 -14.35
CA GLN A 771 -20.53 0.82 -14.79
C GLN A 771 -19.82 0.62 -16.14
N ALA A 772 -18.72 -0.12 -16.08
CA ALA A 772 -18.14 -0.82 -17.21
C ALA A 772 -19.16 -1.79 -17.83
N GLY A 773 -20.05 -1.25 -18.65
CA GLY A 773 -21.09 -1.91 -19.40
C GLY A 773 -21.20 -1.31 -20.80
N GLY A 774 -20.10 -0.76 -21.32
CA GLY A 774 -20.00 -0.34 -22.71
C GLY A 774 -19.87 -1.57 -23.59
N ASN A 775 -20.81 -1.73 -24.53
CA ASN A 775 -20.85 -2.79 -25.51
C ASN A 775 -19.46 -2.92 -26.19
N PRO A 776 -18.80 -4.08 -26.24
CA PRO A 776 -17.52 -4.26 -26.93
C PRO A 776 -17.53 -3.81 -28.39
N ALA A 777 -18.72 -3.70 -29.01
CA ALA A 777 -18.94 -3.22 -30.35
C ALA A 777 -18.56 -1.74 -30.58
N ASP A 778 -18.49 -0.92 -29.51
CA ASP A 778 -18.22 0.54 -29.65
C ASP A 778 -16.75 0.86 -29.92
N HIS A 779 -15.85 -0.13 -29.81
CA HIS A 779 -14.40 0.04 -29.98
C HIS A 779 -13.84 -0.55 -31.28
N TYR A 780 -14.67 -1.30 -32.04
CA TYR A 780 -14.25 -1.96 -33.26
C TYR A 780 -15.26 -1.68 -34.38
N THR A 781 -14.80 -1.13 -35.48
CA THR A 781 -15.58 -1.04 -36.71
C THR A 781 -15.19 -2.18 -37.63
N ARG A 782 -16.15 -2.98 -38.06
CA ARG A 782 -15.92 -4.03 -39.04
C ARG A 782 -16.00 -3.43 -40.43
N ILE A 783 -14.88 -3.41 -41.14
CA ILE A 783 -14.80 -2.90 -42.52
C ILE A 783 -14.81 -4.08 -43.47
N TYR A 784 -15.82 -4.15 -44.34
CA TYR A 784 -15.96 -5.22 -45.32
C TYR A 784 -15.31 -4.93 -46.66
N TYR A 785 -14.80 -3.72 -46.88
CA TYR A 785 -14.07 -3.34 -48.07
C TYR A 785 -12.72 -2.76 -47.70
N HIS A 786 -11.68 -3.16 -48.42
CA HIS A 786 -10.34 -2.66 -48.15
C HIS A 786 -10.28 -1.14 -48.42
N PRO A 787 -9.83 -0.29 -47.50
CA PRO A 787 -9.95 1.19 -47.62
C PRO A 787 -9.14 1.79 -48.73
N VAL A 788 -8.16 1.07 -49.31
CA VAL A 788 -7.29 1.54 -50.38
C VAL A 788 -7.58 0.82 -51.70
N THR A 789 -7.82 -0.50 -51.71
CA THR A 789 -8.04 -1.27 -52.96
C THR A 789 -9.52 -1.43 -53.32
N GLY A 790 -10.45 -1.19 -52.40
CA GLY A 790 -11.88 -1.36 -52.64
C GLY A 790 -12.34 -2.80 -52.73
N GLU A 791 -11.47 -3.80 -52.49
CA GLU A 791 -11.82 -5.23 -52.54
C GLU A 791 -12.68 -5.64 -51.37
N TYR A 792 -13.65 -6.51 -51.62
CA TYR A 792 -14.52 -7.10 -50.57
C TYR A 792 -13.74 -8.12 -49.75
N ILE A 793 -13.75 -7.97 -48.42
CA ILE A 793 -13.04 -8.83 -47.44
C ILE A 793 -14.10 -9.74 -46.80
N PRO A 794 -14.10 -11.06 -47.10
CA PRO A 794 -14.99 -12.00 -46.45
C PRO A 794 -14.77 -12.03 -44.93
N GLY A 795 -15.87 -11.87 -44.15
CA GLY A 795 -15.77 -11.80 -42.69
C GLY A 795 -15.36 -10.43 -42.10
N GLY A 796 -14.97 -9.48 -42.96
CA GLY A 796 -14.59 -8.12 -42.57
C GLY A 796 -13.32 -8.02 -41.74
N TRP A 797 -12.64 -6.90 -41.84
CA TRP A 797 -11.53 -6.57 -40.95
C TRP A 797 -12.06 -5.84 -39.72
N LEU A 798 -11.63 -6.29 -38.53
CA LEU A 798 -11.83 -5.56 -37.28
C LEU A 798 -10.81 -4.42 -37.23
N TYR A 799 -11.30 -3.21 -37.48
CA TYR A 799 -10.47 -2.02 -37.36
C TYR A 799 -10.61 -1.43 -35.96
N TYR A 800 -9.49 -1.21 -35.30
CA TYR A 800 -9.48 -0.52 -34.01
C TYR A 800 -9.65 0.98 -34.24
N THR A 801 -10.86 1.46 -34.01
CA THR A 801 -11.24 2.85 -34.34
C THR A 801 -10.86 3.90 -33.31
N ASN A 802 -10.31 3.52 -32.17
CA ASN A 802 -9.98 4.48 -31.12
C ASN A 802 -8.48 4.59 -30.91
N PRO A 803 -7.80 5.61 -31.51
CA PRO A 803 -6.37 5.87 -31.28
C PRO A 803 -6.06 6.41 -29.87
N ASN A 804 -7.07 6.67 -29.03
CA ASN A 804 -6.91 7.20 -27.67
C ASN A 804 -6.67 6.08 -26.66
N VAL A 805 -5.62 5.32 -26.85
CA VAL A 805 -5.15 4.33 -25.91
C VAL A 805 -4.51 5.06 -24.72
N PRO A 806 -4.97 4.87 -23.48
CA PRO A 806 -4.30 5.45 -22.34
C PRO A 806 -2.91 4.82 -22.18
N TRP A 807 -1.90 5.66 -22.22
CA TRP A 807 -0.52 5.26 -22.03
C TRP A 807 0.26 6.28 -21.21
N SER A 808 1.26 5.82 -20.52
CA SER A 808 2.23 6.69 -19.87
C SER A 808 3.64 6.13 -20.04
N VAL A 809 4.58 7.00 -20.27
CA VAL A 809 6.01 6.67 -20.34
C VAL A 809 6.77 7.69 -19.51
N ASN A 810 7.58 7.20 -18.58
CA ASN A 810 8.43 8.01 -17.73
C ASN A 810 9.90 7.74 -18.11
N PHE A 811 10.61 8.80 -18.38
CA PHE A 811 12.05 8.83 -18.63
C PHE A 811 12.74 9.46 -17.43
N ASN A 812 13.70 8.78 -16.87
CA ASN A 812 14.54 9.28 -15.80
C ASN A 812 16.00 9.12 -16.22
N TYR A 813 16.66 10.21 -16.52
CA TYR A 813 18.08 10.21 -16.81
C TYR A 813 18.84 10.78 -15.62
N SER A 814 19.87 10.07 -15.18
CA SER A 814 20.80 10.56 -14.17
C SER A 814 22.24 10.46 -14.65
N PHE A 815 22.96 11.54 -14.45
CA PHE A 815 24.39 11.65 -14.68
C PHE A 815 25.07 12.05 -13.38
N SER A 816 26.15 11.39 -13.03
CA SER A 816 27.01 11.83 -11.96
C SER A 816 28.47 11.78 -12.36
N TYR A 817 29.18 12.80 -11.96
CA TYR A 817 30.62 12.97 -12.15
C TYR A 817 31.28 13.15 -10.79
N ARG A 818 32.35 12.45 -10.55
CA ARG A 818 33.22 12.62 -9.39
C ARG A 818 34.66 12.63 -9.84
N ARG A 819 35.36 13.68 -9.46
CA ARG A 819 36.80 13.80 -9.70
C ARG A 819 37.56 12.97 -8.70
N GLY A 820 38.48 12.16 -9.17
CA GLY A 820 39.45 11.40 -8.37
C GLY A 820 40.85 11.55 -8.91
N TYR A 821 41.82 11.22 -8.10
CA TYR A 821 43.23 11.27 -8.47
C TYR A 821 43.90 9.97 -8.04
N GLN A 822 44.92 9.57 -8.80
CA GLN A 822 45.77 8.44 -8.48
C GLN A 822 47.21 8.78 -8.87
N PHE A 823 48.14 8.58 -7.94
CA PHE A 823 49.59 8.66 -8.25
C PHE A 823 50.11 7.25 -8.55
N SER A 824 50.67 7.06 -9.74
CA SER A 824 51.20 5.76 -10.18
C SER A 824 52.34 6.01 -11.16
N ASN A 825 53.44 5.24 -11.00
CA ASN A 825 54.62 5.31 -11.86
C ASN A 825 55.22 6.73 -12.02
N GLY A 826 55.27 7.48 -10.93
CA GLY A 826 55.82 8.87 -10.92
C GLY A 826 54.93 9.92 -11.60
N LYS A 827 53.71 9.58 -12.02
CA LYS A 827 52.77 10.48 -12.67
C LYS A 827 51.45 10.60 -11.93
N VAL A 828 50.84 11.75 -12.00
CA VAL A 828 49.47 12.00 -11.55
C VAL A 828 48.53 11.59 -12.65
N ILE A 829 47.61 10.70 -12.33
CA ILE A 829 46.56 10.22 -13.24
C ILE A 829 45.20 10.69 -12.69
N ASP A 830 44.42 11.36 -13.52
CA ASP A 830 43.00 11.69 -13.19
C ASP A 830 42.15 10.41 -13.21
N LYS A 831 41.67 9.98 -12.04
CA LYS A 831 40.75 8.84 -11.87
C LYS A 831 39.31 9.33 -11.74
N ASN A 832 38.81 9.95 -12.79
CA ASN A 832 37.45 10.46 -12.81
C ASN A 832 36.44 9.32 -12.92
N THR A 833 35.39 9.40 -12.13
CA THR A 833 34.27 8.43 -12.18
C THR A 833 33.07 9.11 -12.82
N PHE A 834 32.55 8.49 -13.86
CA PHE A 834 31.32 8.87 -14.52
C PHE A 834 30.29 7.75 -14.29
N THR A 835 29.07 8.09 -13.99
CA THR A 835 27.93 7.16 -14.05
C THR A 835 26.79 7.81 -14.81
N GLN A 836 26.20 7.06 -15.73
CA GLN A 836 25.09 7.52 -16.53
C GLN A 836 24.04 6.42 -16.57
N THR A 837 22.86 6.71 -16.06
CA THR A 837 21.75 5.76 -16.06
C THR A 837 20.53 6.36 -16.71
N LEU A 838 19.88 5.58 -17.56
CA LEU A 838 18.59 5.91 -18.17
C LEU A 838 17.55 4.92 -17.69
N GLY A 839 16.63 5.39 -16.86
CA GLY A 839 15.44 4.65 -16.44
C GLY A 839 14.28 4.90 -17.41
N LEU A 840 13.66 3.84 -17.87
CA LEU A 840 12.46 3.87 -18.69
C LEU A 840 11.39 3.03 -18.01
N SER A 841 10.24 3.63 -17.74
CA SER A 841 9.07 2.89 -17.28
C SER A 841 7.82 3.37 -17.99
N GLY A 842 6.96 2.45 -18.35
CA GLY A 842 5.75 2.78 -19.07
C GLY A 842 4.66 1.76 -18.86
N ASN A 843 3.44 2.21 -19.02
CA ASN A 843 2.26 1.37 -19.14
C ASN A 843 1.46 1.76 -20.38
N VAL A 844 0.82 0.79 -20.98
CA VAL A 844 -0.05 0.99 -22.12
C VAL A 844 -1.23 0.02 -22.04
N LYS A 845 -2.43 0.52 -22.23
CA LYS A 845 -3.63 -0.32 -22.44
C LYS A 845 -3.87 -0.42 -23.94
N LEU A 846 -3.33 -1.44 -24.58
CA LEU A 846 -3.47 -1.65 -26.03
C LEU A 846 -4.92 -1.89 -26.43
N THR A 847 -5.67 -2.58 -25.58
CA THR A 847 -7.12 -2.77 -25.70
C THR A 847 -7.76 -2.57 -24.33
N PRO A 848 -9.09 -2.44 -24.23
CA PRO A 848 -9.77 -2.43 -22.94
C PRO A 848 -9.44 -3.65 -22.07
N ARG A 849 -9.05 -4.76 -22.71
CA ARG A 849 -8.75 -6.04 -22.07
C ARG A 849 -7.23 -6.33 -21.91
N LEU A 850 -6.36 -5.66 -22.69
CA LEU A 850 -4.90 -5.89 -22.67
C LEU A 850 -4.16 -4.68 -22.13
N SER A 851 -3.55 -4.84 -20.96
CA SER A 851 -2.63 -3.88 -20.38
C SER A 851 -1.21 -4.45 -20.36
N MET A 852 -0.24 -3.61 -20.73
CA MET A 852 1.18 -3.95 -20.71
C MET A 852 1.93 -2.90 -19.89
N GLN A 853 2.90 -3.36 -19.14
CA GLN A 853 3.79 -2.53 -18.34
C GLN A 853 5.23 -2.97 -18.59
N MET A 854 6.11 -1.99 -18.69
CA MET A 854 7.56 -2.20 -18.85
C MET A 854 8.31 -1.29 -17.89
N SER A 855 9.36 -1.82 -17.27
CA SER A 855 10.35 -1.03 -16.55
C SER A 855 11.75 -1.57 -16.83
N THR A 856 12.69 -0.67 -17.13
CA THR A 856 14.08 -1.00 -17.37
C THR A 856 14.99 0.14 -16.94
N ASN A 857 16.21 -0.18 -16.55
CA ASN A 857 17.28 0.78 -16.36
C ASN A 857 18.45 0.38 -17.25
N PHE A 858 19.00 1.34 -17.95
CA PHE A 858 20.12 1.17 -18.85
C PHE A 858 21.35 1.93 -18.32
N ASP A 859 22.42 1.21 -18.07
CA ASP A 859 23.72 1.83 -17.78
C ASP A 859 24.40 2.19 -19.09
N LEU A 860 24.44 3.50 -19.38
CA LEU A 860 24.99 4.02 -20.62
C LEU A 860 26.52 3.92 -20.69
N MET A 861 27.20 3.78 -19.54
CA MET A 861 28.65 3.61 -19.49
C MET A 861 29.07 2.17 -19.76
N ALA A 862 28.37 1.23 -19.15
CA ALA A 862 28.60 -0.20 -19.32
C ALA A 862 27.91 -0.75 -20.58
N MET A 863 27.05 0.05 -21.24
CA MET A 863 26.19 -0.35 -22.37
C MET A 863 25.39 -1.61 -22.05
N LYS A 864 24.88 -1.72 -20.80
CA LYS A 864 24.15 -2.88 -20.31
C LYS A 864 22.81 -2.48 -19.75
N MET A 865 21.80 -3.27 -20.04
CA MET A 865 20.53 -3.21 -19.33
C MET A 865 20.70 -3.87 -17.96
N SER A 866 20.24 -3.19 -16.93
CA SER A 866 19.94 -3.82 -15.64
C SER A 866 18.60 -4.54 -15.75
N ALA A 867 18.12 -5.16 -14.68
CA ALA A 867 16.88 -5.93 -14.69
C ALA A 867 15.75 -5.21 -15.44
N THR A 868 15.36 -5.78 -16.59
CA THR A 868 14.22 -5.33 -17.38
C THR A 868 13.03 -6.18 -17.00
N GLN A 869 11.94 -5.57 -16.56
CA GLN A 869 10.71 -6.26 -16.23
C GLN A 869 9.64 -5.88 -17.25
N LEU A 870 9.05 -6.90 -17.86
CA LEU A 870 7.89 -6.80 -18.73
C LEU A 870 6.72 -7.51 -18.06
N SER A 871 5.57 -6.91 -18.05
CA SER A 871 4.34 -7.56 -17.60
C SER A 871 3.20 -7.26 -18.54
N ALA A 872 2.36 -8.25 -18.79
CA ALA A 872 1.15 -8.12 -19.58
C ALA A 872 0.00 -8.79 -18.84
N THR A 873 -1.15 -8.15 -18.85
CA THR A 873 -2.38 -8.69 -18.28
C THR A 873 -3.46 -8.61 -19.34
N TYR A 874 -4.09 -9.76 -19.63
CA TYR A 874 -5.17 -9.86 -20.59
C TYR A 874 -6.42 -10.42 -19.92
N ASP A 875 -7.49 -9.63 -19.95
CA ASP A 875 -8.79 -10.02 -19.43
C ASP A 875 -9.62 -10.73 -20.52
N LEU A 876 -9.85 -12.02 -20.33
CA LEU A 876 -10.65 -12.89 -21.18
C LEU A 876 -12.10 -12.97 -20.71
N HIS A 877 -12.64 -11.92 -20.10
CA HIS A 877 -13.96 -11.89 -19.53
C HIS A 877 -14.11 -12.74 -18.27
N CYS A 878 -14.01 -14.04 -18.38
CA CYS A 878 -14.12 -14.97 -17.25
C CYS A 878 -12.76 -15.41 -16.68
N PHE A 879 -11.67 -15.20 -17.41
CA PHE A 879 -10.31 -15.51 -17.02
C PHE A 879 -9.40 -14.30 -17.14
N ASN A 880 -8.43 -14.24 -16.26
CA ASN A 880 -7.35 -13.27 -16.33
C ASN A 880 -6.05 -14.01 -16.66
N ILE A 881 -5.40 -13.60 -17.75
CA ILE A 881 -4.07 -14.08 -18.11
C ILE A 881 -3.07 -13.01 -17.69
N SER A 882 -2.09 -13.37 -16.89
CA SER A 882 -0.99 -12.48 -16.53
C SER A 882 0.35 -13.14 -16.87
N VAL A 883 1.21 -12.36 -17.48
CA VAL A 883 2.58 -12.72 -17.83
C VAL A 883 3.51 -11.70 -17.21
N SER A 884 4.53 -12.15 -16.51
CA SER A 884 5.63 -11.32 -16.05
C SER A 884 6.92 -11.96 -16.50
N TRP A 885 7.81 -11.18 -17.12
CA TRP A 885 9.03 -11.66 -17.72
C TRP A 885 10.20 -10.72 -17.44
N ILE A 886 11.29 -11.27 -16.98
CA ILE A 886 12.58 -10.60 -16.79
C ILE A 886 13.55 -11.28 -17.76
N PRO A 887 13.76 -10.70 -18.96
CA PRO A 887 14.51 -11.34 -20.04
C PRO A 887 16.02 -11.34 -19.86
N ASN A 888 16.56 -10.56 -18.93
CA ASN A 888 18.02 -10.38 -18.80
C ASN A 888 18.44 -10.03 -17.36
N GLY A 889 19.67 -10.36 -17.01
CA GLY A 889 20.30 -10.11 -15.72
C GLY A 889 20.48 -11.38 -14.91
N GLN A 890 20.98 -11.25 -13.68
CA GLN A 890 21.14 -12.37 -12.73
C GLN A 890 19.81 -13.00 -12.27
N TRP A 891 18.68 -12.40 -12.68
CA TRP A 891 17.34 -12.68 -12.18
C TRP A 891 16.39 -13.03 -13.33
N GLU A 892 16.92 -13.60 -14.41
CA GLU A 892 16.10 -14.07 -15.53
C GLU A 892 15.01 -14.99 -15.02
N SER A 893 13.77 -14.59 -15.27
CA SER A 893 12.59 -15.33 -14.81
C SER A 893 11.37 -14.97 -15.62
N TRP A 894 10.45 -15.90 -15.70
CA TRP A 894 9.14 -15.64 -16.26
C TRP A 894 8.07 -16.29 -15.39
N ASN A 895 6.90 -15.68 -15.39
CA ASN A 895 5.73 -16.19 -14.69
C ASN A 895 4.53 -16.05 -15.64
N PHE A 896 3.83 -17.12 -15.81
CA PHE A 896 2.59 -17.18 -16.57
C PHE A 896 1.48 -17.70 -15.66
N ARG A 897 0.37 -16.98 -15.62
CA ARG A 897 -0.78 -17.36 -14.81
C ARG A 897 -2.06 -17.16 -15.61
N ILE A 898 -2.92 -18.18 -15.62
CA ILE A 898 -4.32 -18.07 -16.00
C ILE A 898 -5.14 -18.38 -14.75
N ALA A 899 -6.06 -17.52 -14.40
CA ALA A 899 -6.94 -17.71 -13.26
C ALA A 899 -8.34 -17.22 -13.59
N ALA A 900 -9.35 -17.90 -13.06
CA ALA A 900 -10.72 -17.44 -13.15
C ALA A 900 -10.90 -16.12 -12.39
N ASN A 901 -11.69 -15.19 -12.92
CA ASN A 901 -11.93 -13.87 -12.31
C ASN A 901 -12.75 -13.97 -11.02
N ALA A 902 -13.42 -15.08 -10.78
CA ALA A 902 -14.23 -15.29 -9.60
C ALA A 902 -13.41 -15.76 -8.40
N ALA A 903 -13.51 -15.05 -7.30
CA ALA A 903 -12.83 -15.40 -6.05
C ALA A 903 -13.17 -16.81 -5.54
N ALA A 904 -14.38 -17.31 -5.79
CA ALA A 904 -14.83 -18.65 -5.37
C ALA A 904 -14.18 -19.80 -6.12
N LEU A 905 -13.81 -19.58 -7.37
CA LEU A 905 -13.27 -20.61 -8.27
C LEU A 905 -11.82 -20.32 -8.67
N ALA A 906 -11.28 -19.14 -8.30
CA ALA A 906 -9.93 -18.71 -8.66
C ALA A 906 -8.85 -19.70 -8.15
N ASP A 907 -9.05 -20.29 -6.98
CA ASP A 907 -8.11 -21.26 -6.40
C ASP A 907 -8.20 -22.64 -7.02
N LEU A 908 -9.42 -23.04 -7.47
CA LEU A 908 -9.65 -24.32 -8.13
C LEU A 908 -9.29 -24.29 -9.63
N LEU A 909 -9.48 -23.15 -10.27
CA LEU A 909 -9.33 -22.96 -11.72
C LEU A 909 -8.18 -21.97 -12.02
N GLN A 910 -7.03 -22.18 -11.40
CA GLN A 910 -5.82 -21.45 -11.75
C GLN A 910 -4.74 -22.40 -12.31
N PHE A 911 -4.12 -21.97 -13.39
CA PHE A 911 -2.90 -22.55 -13.89
C PHE A 911 -1.77 -21.53 -13.71
N LYS A 912 -0.73 -21.90 -13.00
CA LYS A 912 0.45 -21.07 -12.77
C LYS A 912 1.68 -21.88 -13.18
N LYS A 913 2.48 -21.34 -14.09
CA LYS A 913 3.78 -21.85 -14.44
C LYS A 913 4.80 -20.73 -14.35
N SER A 914 5.87 -20.93 -13.62
CA SER A 914 6.95 -19.96 -13.47
C SER A 914 8.29 -20.65 -13.60
N SER A 915 9.24 -20.00 -14.27
CA SER A 915 10.64 -20.32 -14.05
C SER A 915 11.04 -19.67 -12.73
N SER A 916 11.60 -20.46 -11.84
CA SER A 916 12.17 -19.92 -10.61
C SER A 916 13.53 -19.32 -10.93
N TYR A 917 13.84 -18.15 -10.33
CA TYR A 917 15.20 -17.60 -10.32
C TYR A 917 16.24 -18.63 -9.85
N TRP A 918 15.80 -19.54 -8.99
CA TRP A 918 16.62 -20.61 -8.42
C TRP A 918 16.98 -21.69 -9.45
N ASP A 919 16.19 -21.84 -10.52
CA ASP A 919 16.43 -22.84 -11.55
C ASP A 919 17.59 -22.47 -12.50
N ASN A 920 17.96 -21.19 -12.56
CA ASN A 920 18.98 -20.68 -13.49
C ASN A 920 20.38 -20.50 -12.88
N ASN A 921 20.56 -20.76 -11.59
CA ASN A 921 21.83 -20.52 -10.89
C ASN A 921 22.61 -21.80 -10.48
N TYR A 922 22.22 -22.95 -11.04
CA TYR A 922 22.94 -24.22 -10.83
C TYR A 922 23.29 -24.87 -12.15
#